data_0eb4cb4f1072638f6a7b195a601c825d
#
_entry.id   0eb4cb4f1072638f6a7b195a601c825d
#
_cell.length_a   1.000
_cell.length_b   1.000
_cell.length_c   1.000
_cell.angle_alpha   90.00
_cell.angle_beta   90.00
_cell.angle_gamma   90.00
#
_symmetry.space_group_name_H-M   'P 1'
#
loop_
_entity.id
_entity.type
_entity.pdbx_description
1 polymer ?
#
loop_
_entity_poly.entity_id
_entity_poly.type
_entity_poly.pdbx_seq_one_letter_code
_entity_poly.pdbx_strand_id
1 'polypeptide(L)'
;MNRHAMLIGAAIPAILLMTTSAHPQCDPDFNGDSNVDGADLSVMLASWGRCGGECPSDLDQNGTVDGADLTVLLAVWGACSDDDSQGDGPFNYGEALQKSITFYAAQRAGDLEGRSRLNWRSDCFNYELEQENGSYVVDPKILDRYMDAGDSPTFVLPISSAMTTMAWSGLEFGEGYRSANQMDDLLDTLRWHADWCIAAHPQPDVFCGQIGQGGPAHSFWGPAEIYTAATGYRPKIWWLTPENPGSEPAAESAAFLAAASMLFADEDPAYSQTLLTHARQLYDFANDHRGTYTDSIPDVSTFYNSWSGYHDELCWAAAWLHRATGEQSYLVAAETHYTQAGADPNWSQSWDGKINGAACLLAALTGKEIYKSYVRQHLEFWLPGGGISYTPGGLAWLDQWGSLRYAANTAFIAFAYAEMVEDTPDGRYRSFGERQIDYILGDNPRNSSYMCGFGENPPLNPHHRGAHGSWNDQIQDPGPNRHVLWGALVGGPASPDDFDWSDDRNDYIANEVACDYNAGFTAALSRMSMTYGGDSISDDLFPPAEDSYGKEMFVEASIIEENPTSTRVRCILNNRSAWPARMSDTLSFRIHLNLSEVFAGGYSAQDVVIESGSLDGGTLGGLQVTDAGNDLYYFEISFDGETIGPGTGTSHRRECQISIGLDGTAPESAWDIGNDPSLSGLPFGLSSITKTEMISVYDGGALLFGEEGVLDCNDNGMNDAEEIAEGAADLDGNGRLDECDPDCDADGIPDAYEIMNGAVDCDGNTVPDVCESFNDCDQDGVGDACAISQGLVEDCDGNGVPDGCDIDSGGEDADEDGILDTCQLEGINGSFLVIDDWGTGFTAELVIVNNGEKTIPGAWTLEFDTTFELTGLWPADHEILENGRIRVSAPEWSDDVVPGGSFTIGLQGNHDGVIQPPSNMTLDGSPVDLD
;
A
#
# COMPACT_ATOMS: atom_id res chain seq x y z
N MET A 1 -35.01 26.88 66.33
CA MET A 1 -36.29 26.56 67.07
C MET A 1 -37.07 25.62 66.19
N ASN A 2 -37.10 24.38 66.62
CA ASN A 2 -38.19 23.38 66.61
C ASN A 2 -39.38 23.63 65.70
N ARG A 3 -39.88 22.67 64.93
CA ARG A 3 -40.39 21.31 65.32
C ARG A 3 -40.68 20.46 64.08
N HIS A 4 -40.37 19.24 64.22
CA HIS A 4 -40.99 17.96 63.82
C HIS A 4 -42.40 17.97 63.30
N ALA A 5 -42.69 17.23 62.20
CA ALA A 5 -43.81 16.27 62.17
C ALA A 5 -43.43 15.13 61.17
N MET A 6 -43.45 13.93 61.70
CA MET A 6 -43.45 12.63 61.08
C MET A 6 -44.84 12.38 60.45
N LEU A 7 -44.88 11.78 59.26
CA LEU A 7 -46.00 10.92 58.91
C LEU A 7 -45.47 9.75 57.99
N ILE A 8 -45.90 8.61 58.46
CA ILE A 8 -45.65 7.24 58.02
C ILE A 8 -46.47 6.93 56.76
N GLY A 9 -45.91 6.15 55.85
CA GLY A 9 -46.75 5.15 55.24
C GLY A 9 -46.62 4.86 53.76
N ALA A 10 -46.25 3.65 53.49
CA ALA A 10 -46.49 2.78 52.37
C ALA A 10 -45.40 2.69 51.31
N ALA A 11 -44.57 1.69 51.49
CA ALA A 11 -43.72 1.11 50.44
C ALA A 11 -44.59 0.40 49.40
N ILE A 12 -44.48 0.84 48.16
CA ILE A 12 -44.87 0.06 46.98
C ILE A 12 -43.56 -0.45 46.40
N PRO A 13 -43.35 -1.75 46.18
CA PRO A 13 -42.16 -2.25 45.54
C PRO A 13 -42.21 -1.81 44.07
N ALA A 14 -41.29 -0.93 43.68
CA ALA A 14 -41.00 -0.70 42.26
C ALA A 14 -40.43 -2.00 41.70
N ILE A 15 -41.20 -2.69 40.88
CA ILE A 15 -40.69 -3.72 39.97
C ILE A 15 -39.81 -2.99 38.99
N LEU A 16 -38.52 -3.20 39.14
CA LEU A 16 -37.51 -2.83 38.14
C LEU A 16 -37.74 -3.75 36.95
N LEU A 17 -38.46 -3.28 35.97
CA LEU A 17 -38.41 -3.86 34.63
C LEU A 17 -36.97 -3.58 34.11
N MET A 18 -36.09 -4.54 34.24
CA MET A 18 -34.89 -4.63 33.41
C MET A 18 -35.42 -4.93 31.99
N THR A 19 -35.49 -3.92 31.16
CA THR A 19 -35.48 -4.13 29.72
C THR A 19 -34.09 -4.59 29.36
N THR A 20 -33.86 -5.89 29.25
CA THR A 20 -32.76 -6.45 28.51
C THR A 20 -32.99 -6.06 27.06
N SER A 21 -32.20 -5.15 26.54
CA SER A 21 -32.05 -4.99 25.12
C SER A 21 -31.37 -6.27 24.61
N ALA A 22 -32.14 -7.13 23.97
CA ALA A 22 -31.62 -8.30 23.29
C ALA A 22 -30.83 -7.81 22.06
N HIS A 23 -29.57 -8.16 21.96
CA HIS A 23 -28.76 -7.94 20.77
C HIS A 23 -29.19 -8.92 19.67
N PRO A 24 -29.53 -8.46 18.46
CA PRO A 24 -30.02 -9.31 17.38
C PRO A 24 -29.07 -10.47 17.00
N GLN A 25 -27.79 -10.29 17.22
CA GLN A 25 -26.76 -11.25 16.82
C GLN A 25 -26.61 -12.45 17.78
N CYS A 26 -27.10 -12.34 19.00
CA CYS A 26 -27.11 -13.42 20.01
C CYS A 26 -28.52 -13.93 20.36
N ASP A 27 -29.53 -13.50 19.63
CA ASP A 27 -30.92 -14.00 19.84
C ASP A 27 -31.01 -15.55 19.75
N PRO A 28 -30.24 -16.27 18.92
CA PRO A 28 -30.22 -17.72 18.89
C PRO A 28 -29.32 -18.43 19.92
N ASP A 29 -28.63 -17.73 20.82
CA ASP A 29 -27.93 -18.33 21.96
C ASP A 29 -28.96 -18.66 23.06
N PHE A 30 -29.60 -19.81 22.93
CA PHE A 30 -30.68 -20.24 23.80
C PHE A 30 -30.20 -20.77 25.15
N ASN A 31 -28.94 -21.14 25.25
CA ASN A 31 -28.35 -21.68 26.48
C ASN A 31 -27.58 -20.62 27.29
N GLY A 32 -27.25 -19.46 26.70
CA GLY A 32 -26.59 -18.31 27.35
C GLY A 32 -25.08 -18.55 27.61
N ASP A 33 -24.41 -19.34 26.78
CA ASP A 33 -22.99 -19.64 26.93
C ASP A 33 -22.08 -18.76 26.03
N SER A 34 -22.66 -17.78 25.39
CA SER A 34 -22.03 -16.85 24.43
C SER A 34 -21.49 -17.52 23.16
N ASN A 35 -22.09 -18.63 22.73
CA ASN A 35 -21.86 -19.24 21.44
C ASN A 35 -23.19 -19.71 20.85
N VAL A 36 -23.37 -19.52 19.55
CA VAL A 36 -24.45 -20.16 18.80
C VAL A 36 -23.88 -21.41 18.18
N ASP A 37 -24.20 -22.58 18.75
CA ASP A 37 -23.59 -23.85 18.34
C ASP A 37 -24.57 -25.02 18.31
N GLY A 38 -24.04 -26.27 18.32
CA GLY A 38 -24.83 -27.46 18.32
C GLY A 38 -25.74 -27.64 19.56
N ALA A 39 -25.46 -26.95 20.66
CA ALA A 39 -26.32 -26.96 21.84
C ALA A 39 -27.59 -26.14 21.59
N ASP A 40 -27.49 -24.96 20.98
CA ASP A 40 -28.62 -24.07 20.63
C ASP A 40 -29.46 -24.69 19.50
N LEU A 41 -28.80 -25.27 18.51
CA LEU A 41 -29.49 -26.04 17.49
C LEU A 41 -30.33 -27.17 18.11
N SER A 42 -29.82 -27.80 19.16
CA SER A 42 -30.55 -28.86 19.89
C SER A 42 -31.76 -28.30 20.61
N VAL A 43 -31.69 -27.10 21.18
CA VAL A 43 -32.81 -26.38 21.83
C VAL A 43 -33.85 -26.01 20.77
N MET A 44 -33.45 -25.47 19.63
CA MET A 44 -34.34 -25.15 18.52
C MET A 44 -35.06 -26.40 18.00
N LEU A 45 -34.33 -27.48 17.73
CA LEU A 45 -34.90 -28.73 17.24
C LEU A 45 -35.87 -29.37 18.23
N ALA A 46 -35.64 -29.20 19.53
CA ALA A 46 -36.57 -29.66 20.59
C ALA A 46 -37.88 -28.87 20.61
N SER A 47 -37.85 -27.65 20.08
CA SER A 47 -39.02 -26.73 20.00
C SER A 47 -39.70 -26.74 18.63
N TRP A 48 -39.31 -27.62 17.72
CA TRP A 48 -39.75 -27.65 16.33
C TRP A 48 -41.28 -27.83 16.18
N GLY A 49 -41.90 -26.94 15.43
CA GLY A 49 -43.32 -26.96 15.14
C GLY A 49 -44.07 -25.72 15.71
N ARG A 50 -45.38 -25.80 15.86
CA ARG A 50 -46.20 -24.69 16.30
C ARG A 50 -45.91 -24.29 17.74
N CYS A 51 -45.68 -23.01 17.95
CA CYS A 51 -45.55 -22.41 19.27
C CYS A 51 -46.85 -22.39 20.04
N GLY A 52 -46.84 -22.89 21.27
CA GLY A 52 -47.98 -22.93 22.16
C GLY A 52 -47.98 -21.86 23.26
N GLY A 53 -47.08 -20.87 23.19
CA GLY A 53 -46.85 -19.81 24.19
C GLY A 53 -45.60 -18.98 23.84
N GLU A 54 -44.90 -18.46 24.83
CA GLU A 54 -43.58 -17.85 24.59
C GLU A 54 -42.63 -18.91 23.98
N CYS A 55 -42.02 -18.59 22.85
CA CYS A 55 -41.23 -19.51 22.04
C CYS A 55 -39.94 -18.82 21.59
N PRO A 56 -38.87 -18.85 22.41
CA PRO A 56 -37.62 -18.18 22.08
C PRO A 56 -37.00 -18.66 20.75
N SER A 57 -37.29 -19.89 20.33
CA SER A 57 -36.75 -20.45 19.10
C SER A 57 -37.55 -20.09 17.83
N ASP A 58 -38.66 -19.34 17.93
CA ASP A 58 -39.42 -18.73 16.84
C ASP A 58 -38.80 -17.35 16.53
N LEU A 59 -37.71 -17.38 15.77
CA LEU A 59 -36.86 -16.21 15.55
C LEU A 59 -37.50 -15.21 14.59
N ASP A 60 -38.29 -15.67 13.62
CA ASP A 60 -39.02 -14.81 12.69
C ASP A 60 -40.41 -14.40 13.20
N GLN A 61 -40.80 -14.85 14.41
CA GLN A 61 -42.04 -14.56 15.12
C GLN A 61 -43.32 -14.89 14.33
N ASN A 62 -43.28 -15.91 13.46
CA ASN A 62 -44.40 -16.33 12.67
C ASN A 62 -45.34 -17.31 13.42
N GLY A 63 -44.99 -17.73 14.61
CA GLY A 63 -45.70 -18.66 15.47
C GLY A 63 -45.37 -20.13 15.23
N THR A 64 -44.31 -20.43 14.51
CA THR A 64 -43.89 -21.79 14.17
C THR A 64 -42.37 -21.86 14.10
N VAL A 65 -41.71 -22.74 14.86
CA VAL A 65 -40.28 -23.02 14.70
C VAL A 65 -40.11 -23.96 13.51
N ASP A 66 -39.50 -23.49 12.42
CA ASP A 66 -39.34 -24.25 11.18
C ASP A 66 -37.99 -23.96 10.46
N GLY A 67 -37.90 -24.22 9.14
CA GLY A 67 -36.68 -24.04 8.38
C GLY A 67 -36.27 -22.56 8.22
N ALA A 68 -37.18 -21.60 8.40
CA ALA A 68 -36.82 -20.19 8.36
C ALA A 68 -36.00 -19.78 9.60
N ASP A 69 -36.45 -20.25 10.80
CA ASP A 69 -35.75 -20.02 12.06
C ASP A 69 -34.41 -20.72 12.10
N LEU A 70 -34.32 -21.94 11.54
CA LEU A 70 -33.05 -22.65 11.39
C LEU A 70 -32.07 -21.89 10.51
N THR A 71 -32.54 -21.24 9.46
CA THR A 71 -31.71 -20.41 8.58
C THR A 71 -31.15 -19.21 9.35
N VAL A 72 -31.95 -18.55 10.19
CA VAL A 72 -31.51 -17.45 11.05
C VAL A 72 -30.44 -17.92 12.05
N LEU A 73 -30.63 -19.08 12.69
CA LEU A 73 -29.66 -19.67 13.62
C LEU A 73 -28.33 -19.99 12.92
N LEU A 74 -28.39 -20.61 11.75
CA LEU A 74 -27.18 -21.00 11.00
C LEU A 74 -26.42 -19.78 10.45
N ALA A 75 -27.12 -18.69 10.15
CA ALA A 75 -26.48 -17.45 9.66
C ALA A 75 -25.61 -16.75 10.71
N VAL A 76 -25.77 -17.08 12.01
CA VAL A 76 -25.01 -16.48 13.12
C VAL A 76 -24.25 -17.56 13.92
N TRP A 77 -23.88 -18.67 13.25
CA TRP A 77 -23.18 -19.78 13.87
C TRP A 77 -21.76 -19.41 14.32
N GLY A 78 -21.43 -19.58 15.60
CA GLY A 78 -20.11 -19.30 16.17
C GLY A 78 -20.20 -18.59 17.52
N ALA A 79 -19.07 -18.05 17.99
CA ALA A 79 -19.03 -17.27 19.21
C ALA A 79 -19.93 -16.03 19.07
N CYS A 80 -20.79 -15.77 20.07
CA CYS A 80 -21.42 -14.47 20.22
C CYS A 80 -20.30 -13.47 20.43
N SER A 81 -19.98 -12.65 19.46
CA SER A 81 -19.09 -11.53 19.69
C SER A 81 -19.75 -10.61 20.73
N ASP A 82 -19.13 -10.45 21.89
CA ASP A 82 -19.43 -9.36 22.83
C ASP A 82 -18.95 -8.02 22.24
N ASP A 83 -18.85 -7.97 20.90
CA ASP A 83 -18.35 -6.83 20.17
C ASP A 83 -19.51 -5.80 20.01
N ASP A 84 -19.82 -5.13 21.13
CA ASP A 84 -20.61 -3.89 21.15
C ASP A 84 -19.93 -2.77 20.34
N SER A 85 -18.82 -3.07 19.64
CA SER A 85 -17.95 -2.12 18.97
C SER A 85 -18.21 -1.96 17.48
N GLN A 86 -18.94 -2.86 16.83
CA GLN A 86 -19.45 -2.58 15.48
C GLN A 86 -20.65 -1.66 15.56
N GLY A 87 -20.43 -0.41 15.18
CA GLY A 87 -21.52 0.55 14.98
C GLY A 87 -22.53 0.02 13.95
N ASP A 88 -23.73 0.64 13.91
CA ASP A 88 -24.84 0.27 13.00
C ASP A 88 -24.50 0.46 11.49
N GLY A 89 -23.23 0.73 11.12
CA GLY A 89 -22.73 0.98 9.77
C GLY A 89 -22.12 -0.25 9.09
N PRO A 90 -21.94 -0.23 7.75
CA PRO A 90 -21.38 -1.35 7.00
C PRO A 90 -19.86 -1.56 7.23
N PHE A 91 -19.16 -0.58 7.84
CA PHE A 91 -17.71 -0.61 8.07
C PHE A 91 -17.35 -0.19 9.49
N ASN A 92 -16.17 -0.59 9.95
CA ASN A 92 -15.56 -0.06 11.18
C ASN A 92 -14.96 1.34 10.92
N TYR A 93 -15.76 2.39 11.09
CA TYR A 93 -15.32 3.77 10.80
C TYR A 93 -14.30 4.30 11.80
N GLY A 94 -14.27 3.79 13.04
CA GLY A 94 -13.28 4.15 14.03
C GLY A 94 -11.87 3.68 13.62
N GLU A 95 -11.74 2.44 13.17
CA GLU A 95 -10.49 1.90 12.62
C GLU A 95 -10.08 2.62 11.33
N ALA A 96 -11.03 2.87 10.41
CA ALA A 96 -10.75 3.62 9.20
C ALA A 96 -10.24 5.03 9.51
N LEU A 97 -10.82 5.71 10.50
CA LEU A 97 -10.37 7.02 10.97
C LEU A 97 -8.95 6.97 11.54
N GLN A 98 -8.65 5.99 12.42
CA GLN A 98 -7.32 5.76 12.99
C GLN A 98 -6.27 5.58 11.90
N LYS A 99 -6.53 4.68 10.94
CA LYS A 99 -5.60 4.43 9.83
C LYS A 99 -5.42 5.66 8.95
N SER A 100 -6.51 6.38 8.63
CA SER A 100 -6.45 7.60 7.82
C SER A 100 -5.61 8.71 8.46
N ILE A 101 -5.63 8.87 9.78
CA ILE A 101 -4.74 9.80 10.50
C ILE A 101 -3.29 9.30 10.46
N THR A 102 -3.07 7.99 10.57
CA THR A 102 -1.73 7.39 10.58
C THR A 102 -0.97 7.66 9.27
N PHE A 103 -1.64 7.84 8.14
CA PHE A 103 -1.01 8.27 6.88
C PHE A 103 -0.13 9.53 7.07
N TYR A 104 -0.59 10.50 7.85
CA TYR A 104 0.17 11.74 8.08
C TYR A 104 1.47 11.50 8.85
N ALA A 105 1.56 10.44 9.66
CA ALA A 105 2.82 10.06 10.29
C ALA A 105 3.88 9.63 9.26
N ALA A 106 3.47 8.94 8.19
CA ALA A 106 4.35 8.58 7.08
C ALA A 106 4.84 9.79 6.27
N GLN A 107 4.08 10.89 6.26
CA GLN A 107 4.41 12.12 5.55
C GLN A 107 5.30 13.10 6.34
N ARG A 108 5.59 12.82 7.59
CA ARG A 108 6.47 13.67 8.41
C ARG A 108 7.91 13.59 7.91
N ALA A 109 8.62 14.71 8.01
CA ALA A 109 10.05 14.87 7.74
C ALA A 109 10.69 15.75 8.81
N GLY A 110 11.99 15.64 9.01
CA GLY A 110 12.76 16.37 10.01
C GLY A 110 13.32 15.44 11.08
N ASP A 111 13.26 15.86 12.35
CA ASP A 111 13.67 15.10 13.53
C ASP A 111 12.53 14.15 13.94
N LEU A 112 12.63 12.88 13.58
CA LEU A 112 11.63 11.84 13.83
C LEU A 112 12.05 10.83 14.90
N GLU A 113 13.29 10.89 15.42
CA GLU A 113 13.79 9.97 16.43
C GLU A 113 12.92 9.99 17.70
N GLY A 114 12.36 8.84 18.03
CA GLY A 114 11.43 8.71 19.17
C GLY A 114 10.08 9.42 18.99
N ARG A 115 9.79 9.97 17.80
CA ARG A 115 8.56 10.69 17.45
C ARG A 115 7.75 10.03 16.35
N SER A 116 8.35 9.07 15.62
CA SER A 116 7.64 8.29 14.61
C SER A 116 6.96 7.07 15.22
N ARG A 117 5.71 6.81 14.83
CA ARG A 117 4.98 5.57 15.16
C ARG A 117 5.28 4.43 14.17
N LEU A 118 5.92 4.76 13.03
CA LEU A 118 6.26 3.81 11.97
C LEU A 118 7.74 3.47 12.08
N ASN A 119 8.08 2.21 12.28
CA ASN A 119 9.47 1.77 12.47
C ASN A 119 10.34 1.85 11.21
N TRP A 120 9.73 2.09 10.05
CA TRP A 120 10.43 2.32 8.79
C TRP A 120 10.69 3.81 8.48
N ARG A 121 10.26 4.73 9.34
CA ARG A 121 10.53 6.15 9.23
C ARG A 121 11.52 6.61 10.31
N SER A 122 12.48 7.45 9.91
CA SER A 122 13.42 8.11 10.82
C SER A 122 13.78 9.52 10.35
N ASP A 123 14.76 10.11 11.01
CA ASP A 123 15.28 11.41 10.69
C ASP A 123 15.60 11.55 9.19
N CYS A 124 15.14 12.63 8.61
CA CYS A 124 15.44 12.97 7.23
C CYS A 124 15.64 14.48 7.07
N PHE A 125 16.47 14.86 6.09
CA PHE A 125 16.77 16.26 5.78
C PHE A 125 17.45 17.04 6.92
N ASN A 126 18.18 16.38 7.82
CA ASN A 126 18.98 16.99 8.86
C ASN A 126 20.25 17.61 8.26
N TYR A 127 20.18 18.86 7.75
CA TYR A 127 21.28 19.60 7.11
C TYR A 127 21.16 21.09 7.39
N GLU A 128 22.26 21.83 7.15
CA GLU A 128 22.20 23.29 7.17
C GLU A 128 21.36 23.80 6.00
N LEU A 129 20.41 24.68 6.29
CA LEU A 129 19.46 25.22 5.33
C LEU A 129 20.15 26.14 4.32
N GLU A 130 20.07 25.82 3.04
CA GLU A 130 20.40 26.75 1.96
C GLU A 130 19.25 27.72 1.74
N GLN A 131 19.52 29.03 1.92
CA GLN A 131 18.54 30.08 1.70
C GLN A 131 18.77 30.75 0.34
N GLU A 132 17.73 30.81 -0.47
CA GLU A 132 17.71 31.74 -1.58
C GLU A 132 17.41 33.15 -1.03
N ASN A 133 18.28 34.12 -1.30
CA ASN A 133 18.10 35.56 -0.92
C ASN A 133 18.34 35.94 0.54
N GLY A 134 19.24 35.31 1.28
CA GLY A 134 19.94 35.89 2.44
C GLY A 134 19.27 35.68 3.77
N SER A 135 19.54 36.26 4.59
CA SER A 135 19.68 36.76 5.96
C SER A 135 18.51 36.58 6.91
N TYR A 136 17.54 35.65 6.73
CA TYR A 136 16.59 35.37 7.80
C TYR A 136 17.20 34.43 8.83
N VAL A 137 17.01 34.72 10.13
CA VAL A 137 17.29 33.73 11.16
C VAL A 137 16.19 32.67 11.08
N VAL A 138 16.55 31.48 10.59
CA VAL A 138 15.63 30.38 10.40
C VAL A 138 15.62 29.52 11.66
N ASP A 139 14.42 29.25 12.19
CA ASP A 139 14.26 28.28 13.26
C ASP A 139 14.54 26.88 12.68
N PRO A 140 15.41 26.05 13.28
CA PRO A 140 15.66 24.69 12.83
C PRO A 140 14.39 23.83 12.71
N LYS A 141 13.36 24.10 13.48
CA LYS A 141 12.05 23.43 13.40
C LYS A 141 11.35 23.55 12.03
N ILE A 142 11.81 24.42 11.14
CA ILE A 142 11.31 24.48 9.75
C ILE A 142 11.62 23.17 9.00
N LEU A 143 12.52 22.34 9.49
CA LEU A 143 12.78 21.01 8.95
C LEU A 143 11.71 19.98 9.35
N ASP A 144 11.05 20.16 10.52
CA ASP A 144 9.96 19.31 11.04
C ASP A 144 8.67 19.62 10.27
N ARG A 145 8.58 19.14 9.04
CA ARG A 145 7.53 19.47 8.08
C ARG A 145 6.77 18.25 7.58
N TYR A 146 5.72 18.46 6.81
CA TYR A 146 5.12 17.43 6.00
C TYR A 146 5.73 17.42 4.59
N MET A 147 5.98 16.23 4.06
CA MET A 147 6.07 15.98 2.63
C MET A 147 4.66 15.94 2.05
N ASP A 148 4.48 16.41 0.83
CA ASP A 148 3.16 16.62 0.25
C ASP A 148 2.49 15.31 -0.19
N ALA A 149 3.21 14.54 -1.01
CA ALA A 149 2.71 13.34 -1.67
C ALA A 149 3.70 12.17 -1.50
N GLY A 150 3.85 11.31 -2.52
CA GLY A 150 4.80 10.20 -2.51
C GLY A 150 6.28 10.58 -2.63
N ASP A 151 6.60 11.87 -2.74
CA ASP A 151 7.95 12.44 -2.83
C ASP A 151 8.24 13.45 -1.70
N SER A 152 9.40 14.12 -1.73
CA SER A 152 9.94 14.87 -0.58
C SER A 152 9.64 16.36 -0.49
N PRO A 153 9.11 17.10 -1.48
CA PRO A 153 8.83 18.52 -1.36
C PRO A 153 7.70 18.82 -0.37
N THR A 154 7.78 20.04 0.20
CA THR A 154 6.70 20.63 0.99
C THR A 154 6.06 21.73 0.16
N PHE A 155 4.89 21.47 -0.39
CA PHE A 155 4.04 22.46 -1.04
C PHE A 155 3.04 22.99 -0.02
N VAL A 156 3.23 24.24 0.39
CA VAL A 156 2.54 24.79 1.57
C VAL A 156 1.05 24.93 1.37
N LEU A 157 0.60 25.30 0.18
CA LEU A 157 -0.83 25.53 -0.10
C LEU A 157 -1.66 24.24 0.07
N PRO A 158 -1.35 23.09 -0.58
CA PRO A 158 -2.13 21.87 -0.40
C PRO A 158 -2.02 21.30 1.02
N ILE A 159 -0.84 21.36 1.66
CA ILE A 159 -0.67 20.85 3.02
C ILE A 159 -1.47 21.67 4.02
N SER A 160 -1.39 23.02 3.97
CA SER A 160 -2.19 23.89 4.85
C SER A 160 -3.68 23.69 4.62
N SER A 161 -4.11 23.47 3.36
CA SER A 161 -5.49 23.15 3.02
C SER A 161 -5.97 21.84 3.65
N ALA A 162 -5.11 20.79 3.61
CA ALA A 162 -5.38 19.54 4.28
C ALA A 162 -5.57 19.74 5.78
N MET A 163 -4.65 20.46 6.43
CA MET A 163 -4.69 20.71 7.87
C MET A 163 -5.87 21.60 8.29
N THR A 164 -6.28 22.56 7.45
CA THR A 164 -7.50 23.38 7.72
C THR A 164 -8.74 22.48 7.68
N THR A 165 -8.84 21.58 6.71
CA THR A 165 -9.96 20.63 6.56
C THR A 165 -10.05 19.70 7.77
N MET A 166 -8.92 19.17 8.22
CA MET A 166 -8.85 18.31 9.42
C MET A 166 -9.20 19.09 10.69
N ALA A 167 -8.69 20.33 10.85
CA ALA A 167 -9.05 21.19 11.98
C ALA A 167 -10.55 21.51 11.96
N TRP A 168 -11.14 21.75 10.79
CA TRP A 168 -12.58 21.96 10.65
C TRP A 168 -13.37 20.75 11.10
N SER A 169 -12.98 19.54 10.66
CA SER A 169 -13.67 18.29 11.09
C SER A 169 -13.56 18.06 12.60
N GLY A 170 -12.39 18.36 13.20
CA GLY A 170 -12.22 18.29 14.67
C GLY A 170 -13.16 19.23 15.44
N LEU A 171 -13.46 20.42 14.86
CA LEU A 171 -14.39 21.38 15.44
C LEU A 171 -15.86 20.95 15.31
N GLU A 172 -16.26 20.36 14.18
CA GLU A 172 -17.64 19.98 13.92
C GLU A 172 -17.97 18.54 14.37
N PHE A 173 -17.03 17.62 14.16
CA PHE A 173 -17.21 16.17 14.37
C PHE A 173 -16.23 15.60 15.40
N GLY A 174 -15.79 16.45 16.34
CA GLY A 174 -14.82 16.06 17.36
C GLY A 174 -15.23 14.86 18.22
N GLU A 175 -16.54 14.59 18.34
CA GLU A 175 -17.03 13.40 19.05
C GLU A 175 -16.66 12.11 18.31
N GLY A 176 -16.64 12.11 16.96
CA GLY A 176 -16.18 10.97 16.18
C GLY A 176 -14.71 10.63 16.43
N TYR A 177 -13.85 11.65 16.59
CA TYR A 177 -12.44 11.43 17.00
C TYR A 177 -12.33 10.90 18.44
N ARG A 178 -13.15 11.42 19.37
CA ARG A 178 -13.12 10.97 20.77
C ARG A 178 -13.63 9.55 20.93
N SER A 179 -14.74 9.22 20.27
CA SER A 179 -15.31 7.88 20.33
C SER A 179 -14.38 6.82 19.75
N ALA A 180 -13.61 7.18 18.70
CA ALA A 180 -12.57 6.33 18.12
C ALA A 180 -11.20 6.46 18.82
N ASN A 181 -11.11 7.14 19.97
CA ASN A 181 -9.83 7.40 20.67
C ASN A 181 -8.74 8.03 19.80
N GLN A 182 -9.12 8.89 18.85
CA GLN A 182 -8.22 9.51 17.85
C GLN A 182 -8.08 11.04 18.01
N MET A 183 -8.61 11.62 19.08
CA MET A 183 -8.54 13.08 19.26
C MET A 183 -7.11 13.55 19.52
N ASP A 184 -6.34 12.82 20.31
CA ASP A 184 -4.95 13.17 20.61
C ASP A 184 -4.07 13.05 19.34
N ASP A 185 -4.32 12.05 18.50
CA ASP A 185 -3.63 11.88 17.20
C ASP A 185 -3.99 12.99 16.21
N LEU A 186 -5.24 13.44 16.20
CA LEU A 186 -5.62 14.63 15.43
C LEU A 186 -4.85 15.87 15.91
N LEU A 187 -4.84 16.12 17.22
CA LEU A 187 -4.17 17.28 17.80
C LEU A 187 -2.66 17.23 17.57
N ASP A 188 -2.01 16.06 17.68
CA ASP A 188 -0.60 15.89 17.36
C ASP A 188 -0.31 16.15 15.86
N THR A 189 -1.16 15.65 14.98
CA THR A 189 -1.07 15.89 13.53
C THR A 189 -1.17 17.38 13.21
N LEU A 190 -2.13 18.08 13.79
CA LEU A 190 -2.31 19.53 13.59
C LEU A 190 -1.17 20.34 14.24
N ARG A 191 -0.69 19.95 15.42
CA ARG A 191 0.41 20.59 16.13
C ARG A 191 1.70 20.55 15.31
N TRP A 192 1.98 19.40 14.66
CA TRP A 192 3.17 19.27 13.80
C TRP A 192 3.23 20.36 12.73
N HIS A 193 2.13 20.58 12.02
CA HIS A 193 2.07 21.62 10.98
C HIS A 193 1.98 23.04 11.56
N ALA A 194 1.31 23.21 12.68
CA ALA A 194 1.20 24.52 13.33
C ALA A 194 2.55 25.03 13.86
N ASP A 195 3.34 24.15 14.48
CA ASP A 195 4.71 24.46 14.90
C ASP A 195 5.60 24.78 13.69
N TRP A 196 5.43 24.02 12.59
CA TRP A 196 6.10 24.34 11.34
C TRP A 196 5.70 25.72 10.81
N CYS A 197 4.43 26.06 10.77
CA CYS A 197 3.95 27.37 10.33
C CYS A 197 4.55 28.53 11.16
N ILE A 198 4.69 28.32 12.49
CA ILE A 198 5.35 29.30 13.38
C ILE A 198 6.83 29.46 12.99
N ALA A 199 7.56 28.35 12.81
CA ALA A 199 8.97 28.36 12.41
C ALA A 199 9.19 28.96 11.00
N ALA A 200 8.25 28.69 10.09
CA ALA A 200 8.24 29.19 8.72
C ALA A 200 7.83 30.67 8.57
N HIS A 201 7.45 31.34 9.67
CA HIS A 201 6.97 32.73 9.73
C HIS A 201 7.85 33.57 10.65
N PRO A 202 9.12 33.86 10.25
CA PRO A 202 10.10 34.54 11.09
C PRO A 202 9.82 36.04 11.32
N GLN A 203 9.03 36.66 10.46
CA GLN A 203 8.61 38.08 10.52
C GLN A 203 7.17 38.18 10.03
N PRO A 204 6.43 39.24 10.45
CA PRO A 204 5.01 39.39 10.12
C PRO A 204 4.67 39.39 8.62
N ASP A 205 5.65 39.78 7.78
CA ASP A 205 5.51 39.89 6.32
C ASP A 205 6.48 38.98 5.54
N VAL A 206 6.98 37.90 6.19
CA VAL A 206 7.86 36.91 5.60
C VAL A 206 7.36 35.51 5.95
N PHE A 207 7.05 34.70 4.93
CA PHE A 207 6.57 33.36 5.11
C PHE A 207 7.25 32.39 4.13
N CYS A 208 7.49 31.14 4.54
CA CYS A 208 7.99 30.10 3.66
C CYS A 208 6.85 29.60 2.76
N GLY A 209 7.02 29.66 1.43
CA GLY A 209 6.02 29.19 0.48
C GLY A 209 6.26 27.77 -0.07
N GLN A 210 7.53 27.30 -0.01
CA GLN A 210 7.90 25.95 -0.46
C GLN A 210 9.26 25.53 0.09
N ILE A 211 9.42 24.24 0.36
CA ILE A 211 10.72 23.60 0.64
C ILE A 211 10.90 22.41 -0.28
N GLY A 212 12.07 22.35 -0.97
CA GLY A 212 12.37 21.32 -1.96
C GLY A 212 11.85 21.66 -3.35
N GLN A 213 12.62 21.30 -4.38
CA GLN A 213 12.26 21.49 -5.78
C GLN A 213 11.58 20.22 -6.29
N GLY A 214 10.47 20.38 -7.00
CA GLY A 214 9.72 19.26 -7.52
C GLY A 214 10.52 18.41 -8.53
N GLY A 215 11.18 19.03 -9.51
CA GLY A 215 11.92 18.31 -10.54
C GLY A 215 12.99 17.34 -10.00
N PRO A 216 13.96 17.78 -9.20
CA PRO A 216 14.93 16.89 -8.55
C PRO A 216 14.32 15.82 -7.65
N ALA A 217 13.27 16.16 -6.89
CA ALA A 217 12.59 15.20 -6.03
C ALA A 217 11.89 14.10 -6.83
N HIS A 218 11.24 14.46 -7.93
CA HIS A 218 10.60 13.50 -8.83
C HIS A 218 11.59 12.60 -9.56
N SER A 219 12.83 13.06 -9.78
CA SER A 219 13.85 12.28 -10.49
C SER A 219 14.51 11.20 -9.64
N PHE A 220 14.36 11.23 -8.32
CA PHE A 220 14.90 10.23 -7.40
C PHE A 220 13.77 9.34 -6.85
N TRP A 221 13.92 8.02 -7.02
CA TRP A 221 12.96 7.04 -6.54
C TRP A 221 13.52 6.26 -5.35
N GLY A 222 13.54 6.87 -4.19
CA GLY A 222 14.02 6.26 -2.95
C GLY A 222 13.49 6.96 -1.69
N PRO A 223 13.67 6.36 -0.51
CA PRO A 223 13.23 6.94 0.78
C PRO A 223 13.83 8.32 1.06
N ALA A 224 13.07 9.13 1.81
CA ALA A 224 13.45 10.50 2.18
C ALA A 224 14.69 10.53 3.09
N GLU A 225 14.87 9.52 3.92
CA GLU A 225 15.94 9.34 4.89
C GLU A 225 17.33 9.39 4.23
N ILE A 226 17.44 8.89 3.02
CA ILE A 226 18.72 8.81 2.29
C ILE A 226 18.82 9.82 1.14
N TYR A 227 17.79 10.63 0.88
CA TYR A 227 17.71 11.50 -0.30
C TYR A 227 18.95 12.38 -0.48
N THR A 228 19.36 13.11 0.56
CA THR A 228 20.51 14.02 0.49
C THR A 228 21.83 13.26 0.34
N ALA A 229 21.98 12.12 1.03
CA ALA A 229 23.19 11.30 0.96
C ALA A 229 23.33 10.63 -0.42
N ALA A 230 22.23 10.13 -0.98
CA ALA A 230 22.23 9.43 -2.27
C ALA A 230 22.41 10.36 -3.46
N THR A 231 21.83 11.58 -3.40
CA THR A 231 21.78 12.51 -4.54
C THR A 231 22.78 13.66 -4.44
N GLY A 232 23.28 13.96 -3.25
CA GLY A 232 24.06 15.16 -2.96
C GLY A 232 23.23 16.43 -2.99
N TYR A 233 21.90 16.32 -3.19
CA TYR A 233 21.00 17.44 -3.35
C TYR A 233 20.41 17.89 -2.01
N ARG A 234 20.33 19.19 -1.81
CA ARG A 234 19.73 19.80 -0.61
C ARG A 234 18.46 20.56 -1.00
N PRO A 235 17.31 20.29 -0.37
CA PRO A 235 16.08 21.01 -0.62
C PRO A 235 16.25 22.51 -0.36
N LYS A 236 15.75 23.32 -1.28
CA LYS A 236 15.80 24.78 -1.27
C LYS A 236 14.56 25.34 -0.58
N ILE A 237 14.71 26.50 0.09
CA ILE A 237 13.59 27.23 0.68
C ILE A 237 13.26 28.45 -0.17
N TRP A 238 11.97 28.63 -0.49
CA TRP A 238 11.47 29.85 -1.11
C TRP A 238 10.68 30.68 -0.09
N TRP A 239 11.05 31.94 -0.03
CA TRP A 239 10.42 32.90 0.86
C TRP A 239 9.45 33.80 0.10
N LEU A 240 8.23 33.93 0.64
CA LEU A 240 7.25 34.91 0.26
C LEU A 240 7.50 36.19 1.07
N THR A 241 7.54 37.33 0.40
CA THR A 241 7.85 38.63 0.96
C THR A 241 6.98 39.69 0.29
N PRO A 242 6.95 40.95 0.76
CA PRO A 242 6.24 42.03 0.06
C PRO A 242 6.66 42.22 -1.42
N GLU A 243 7.91 41.88 -1.76
CA GLU A 243 8.44 42.00 -3.12
C GLU A 243 8.15 40.75 -3.96
N ASN A 244 8.00 39.60 -3.32
CA ASN A 244 7.64 38.31 -3.93
C ASN A 244 6.44 37.72 -3.19
N PRO A 245 5.23 38.27 -3.41
CA PRO A 245 4.06 37.89 -2.63
C PRO A 245 3.54 36.51 -2.97
N GLY A 246 2.75 35.94 -2.07
CA GLY A 246 2.04 34.69 -2.25
C GLY A 246 0.85 34.65 -1.32
N SER A 247 -0.25 35.24 -1.80
CA SER A 247 -1.44 35.40 -0.98
C SER A 247 -2.12 34.09 -0.64
N GLU A 248 -2.11 33.11 -1.55
CA GLU A 248 -2.80 31.81 -1.39
C GLU A 248 -2.21 31.01 -0.22
N PRO A 249 -0.92 30.63 -0.18
CA PRO A 249 -0.39 29.82 0.92
C PRO A 249 -0.37 30.59 2.26
N ALA A 250 -0.19 31.91 2.23
CA ALA A 250 -0.21 32.72 3.45
C ALA A 250 -1.63 32.84 4.05
N ALA A 251 -2.65 33.02 3.20
CA ALA A 251 -4.04 33.09 3.65
C ALA A 251 -4.53 31.70 4.08
N GLU A 252 -4.18 30.62 3.35
CA GLU A 252 -4.55 29.26 3.74
C GLU A 252 -3.92 28.87 5.09
N SER A 253 -2.63 29.17 5.30
CA SER A 253 -1.99 28.95 6.60
C SER A 253 -2.61 29.79 7.72
N ALA A 254 -3.09 31.01 7.41
CA ALA A 254 -3.85 31.83 8.37
C ALA A 254 -5.19 31.18 8.73
N ALA A 255 -5.90 30.59 7.76
CA ALA A 255 -7.13 29.85 7.98
C ALA A 255 -6.90 28.64 8.89
N PHE A 256 -5.86 27.87 8.57
CA PHE A 256 -5.46 26.72 9.38
C PHE A 256 -5.15 27.10 10.83
N LEU A 257 -4.26 28.07 11.04
CA LEU A 257 -3.87 28.50 12.38
C LEU A 257 -5.04 29.08 13.18
N ALA A 258 -5.97 29.78 12.51
CA ALA A 258 -7.19 30.27 13.15
C ALA A 258 -8.12 29.12 13.57
N ALA A 259 -8.31 28.09 12.71
CA ALA A 259 -9.11 26.93 13.04
C ALA A 259 -8.47 26.10 14.16
N ALA A 260 -7.17 25.80 14.05
CA ALA A 260 -6.40 25.08 15.06
C ALA A 260 -6.41 25.79 16.43
N SER A 261 -6.32 27.14 16.45
CA SER A 261 -6.36 27.91 17.70
C SER A 261 -7.62 27.62 18.53
N MET A 262 -8.74 27.31 17.89
CA MET A 262 -9.99 27.00 18.56
C MET A 262 -9.96 25.59 19.20
N LEU A 263 -9.32 24.62 18.55
CA LEU A 263 -9.18 23.27 19.09
C LEU A 263 -8.25 23.24 20.32
N PHE A 264 -7.17 24.03 20.31
CA PHE A 264 -6.22 24.11 21.42
C PHE A 264 -6.65 25.08 22.54
N ALA A 265 -7.78 25.79 22.40
CA ALA A 265 -8.16 26.84 23.32
C ALA A 265 -8.35 26.40 24.78
N ASP A 266 -8.89 25.22 24.99
CA ASP A 266 -9.16 24.68 26.33
C ASP A 266 -7.96 23.94 26.91
N GLU A 267 -7.19 23.23 26.06
CA GLU A 267 -6.05 22.42 26.46
C GLU A 267 -4.78 23.26 26.70
N ASP A 268 -4.46 24.16 25.77
CA ASP A 268 -3.29 25.05 25.83
C ASP A 268 -3.66 26.48 25.37
N PRO A 269 -4.27 27.29 26.26
CA PRO A 269 -4.67 28.65 25.91
C PRO A 269 -3.53 29.56 25.46
N ALA A 270 -2.29 29.31 25.91
CA ALA A 270 -1.14 30.10 25.52
C ALA A 270 -0.69 29.79 24.10
N TYR A 271 -0.72 28.50 23.73
CA TYR A 271 -0.46 28.04 22.38
C TYR A 271 -1.54 28.55 21.42
N SER A 272 -2.81 28.37 21.78
CA SER A 272 -3.94 28.92 21.03
C SER A 272 -3.77 30.40 20.69
N GLN A 273 -3.36 31.25 21.68
CA GLN A 273 -3.11 32.66 21.45
C GLN A 273 -1.90 32.89 20.53
N THR A 274 -0.88 32.07 20.58
CA THR A 274 0.27 32.11 19.66
C THR A 274 -0.18 31.84 18.23
N LEU A 275 -0.93 30.75 18.02
CA LEU A 275 -1.49 30.41 16.71
C LEU A 275 -2.33 31.54 16.12
N LEU A 276 -3.22 32.10 16.93
CA LEU A 276 -4.08 33.24 16.53
C LEU A 276 -3.27 34.50 16.18
N THR A 277 -2.14 34.73 16.85
CA THR A 277 -1.23 35.86 16.54
C THR A 277 -0.61 35.70 15.15
N HIS A 278 -0.07 34.49 14.85
CA HIS A 278 0.48 34.18 13.54
C HIS A 278 -0.59 34.18 12.44
N ALA A 279 -1.79 33.66 12.72
CA ALA A 279 -2.92 33.68 11.80
C ALA A 279 -3.27 35.09 11.35
N ARG A 280 -3.32 36.06 12.28
CA ARG A 280 -3.60 37.48 11.99
C ARG A 280 -2.51 38.10 11.11
N GLN A 281 -1.24 37.87 11.46
CA GLN A 281 -0.10 38.41 10.72
C GLN A 281 -0.04 37.85 9.29
N LEU A 282 -0.23 36.54 9.12
CA LEU A 282 -0.26 35.92 7.79
C LEU A 282 -1.44 36.41 6.95
N TYR A 283 -2.60 36.61 7.56
CA TYR A 283 -3.75 37.18 6.86
C TYR A 283 -3.46 38.61 6.42
N ASP A 284 -2.92 39.46 7.32
CA ASP A 284 -2.56 40.85 7.02
C ASP A 284 -1.52 40.90 5.90
N PHE A 285 -0.48 40.03 5.97
CA PHE A 285 0.52 39.93 4.90
C PHE A 285 -0.13 39.54 3.56
N ALA A 286 -0.95 38.48 3.53
CA ALA A 286 -1.62 37.99 2.32
C ALA A 286 -2.55 39.05 1.70
N ASN A 287 -3.27 39.82 2.56
CA ASN A 287 -4.25 40.81 2.12
C ASN A 287 -3.62 42.13 1.70
N ASP A 288 -2.55 42.57 2.39
CA ASP A 288 -1.90 43.87 2.14
C ASP A 288 -0.86 43.77 1.00
N HIS A 289 -0.21 42.62 0.81
CA HIS A 289 0.79 42.32 -0.22
C HIS A 289 0.29 41.25 -1.20
N ARG A 290 -0.76 41.59 -1.94
CA ARG A 290 -1.45 40.62 -2.82
C ARG A 290 -0.64 40.28 -4.05
N GLY A 291 -0.60 39.01 -4.35
CA GLY A 291 -0.03 38.39 -5.57
C GLY A 291 -0.11 36.88 -5.54
N THR A 292 -0.18 36.28 -6.73
CA THR A 292 -0.17 34.85 -6.89
C THR A 292 1.19 34.26 -6.56
N TYR A 293 1.22 33.22 -5.74
CA TYR A 293 2.50 32.62 -5.31
C TYR A 293 3.24 31.94 -6.45
N THR A 294 2.55 31.52 -7.50
CA THR A 294 3.16 30.92 -8.70
C THR A 294 4.00 31.91 -9.51
N ASP A 295 3.73 33.23 -9.37
CA ASP A 295 4.59 34.25 -9.94
C ASP A 295 5.89 34.45 -9.13
N SER A 296 5.84 34.20 -7.83
CA SER A 296 6.97 34.34 -6.90
C SER A 296 7.80 33.05 -6.79
N ILE A 297 7.18 31.89 -6.94
CA ILE A 297 7.80 30.56 -6.89
C ILE A 297 7.47 29.80 -8.18
N PRO A 298 8.26 30.00 -9.26
CA PRO A 298 7.96 29.36 -10.55
C PRO A 298 7.93 27.82 -10.52
N ASP A 299 8.62 27.18 -9.57
CA ASP A 299 8.67 25.72 -9.41
C ASP A 299 7.27 25.12 -9.16
N VAL A 300 6.42 25.79 -8.39
CA VAL A 300 5.05 25.30 -8.09
C VAL A 300 4.12 25.29 -9.29
N SER A 301 4.38 26.09 -10.32
CA SER A 301 3.47 26.24 -11.45
C SER A 301 3.22 24.95 -12.23
N THR A 302 4.14 23.98 -12.12
CA THR A 302 4.01 22.65 -12.75
C THR A 302 3.19 21.68 -11.91
N PHE A 303 3.18 21.85 -10.58
CA PHE A 303 2.58 20.92 -9.62
C PHE A 303 1.28 21.46 -9.04
N TYR A 304 1.31 22.65 -8.46
CA TYR A 304 0.21 23.28 -7.75
C TYR A 304 0.00 24.73 -8.23
N ASN A 305 -0.38 24.87 -9.49
CA ASN A 305 -0.63 26.21 -10.06
C ASN A 305 -1.89 26.82 -9.46
N SER A 306 -1.83 28.13 -9.12
CA SER A 306 -3.01 28.88 -8.70
C SER A 306 -3.94 29.14 -9.90
N TRP A 307 -5.07 28.45 -9.93
CA TRP A 307 -6.10 28.56 -10.98
C TRP A 307 -7.24 29.49 -10.55
N SER A 308 -7.63 29.44 -9.26
CA SER A 308 -8.71 30.27 -8.70
C SER A 308 -8.27 31.70 -8.39
N GLY A 309 -6.95 31.96 -8.30
CA GLY A 309 -6.36 33.18 -7.77
C GLY A 309 -6.34 33.12 -6.23
N TYR A 310 -6.36 34.28 -5.54
CA TYR A 310 -6.18 34.35 -4.08
C TYR A 310 -7.39 34.90 -3.32
N HIS A 311 -8.46 35.26 -3.99
CA HIS A 311 -9.59 35.86 -3.31
C HIS A 311 -10.43 34.87 -2.51
N ASP A 312 -10.49 33.65 -2.89
CA ASP A 312 -11.19 32.59 -2.17
C ASP A 312 -10.41 32.17 -0.92
N GLU A 313 -9.07 32.11 -0.93
CA GLU A 313 -8.26 31.91 0.28
C GLU A 313 -8.37 33.09 1.24
N LEU A 314 -8.36 34.31 0.73
CA LEU A 314 -8.58 35.52 1.57
C LEU A 314 -9.99 35.53 2.18
N CYS A 315 -11.00 35.11 1.43
CA CYS A 315 -12.36 34.90 1.97
C CYS A 315 -12.39 33.84 3.07
N TRP A 316 -11.77 32.70 2.79
CA TRP A 316 -11.66 31.55 3.67
C TRP A 316 -10.98 31.90 4.99
N ALA A 317 -9.78 32.49 4.94
CA ALA A 317 -9.01 32.91 6.10
C ALA A 317 -9.75 33.96 6.95
N ALA A 318 -10.37 34.96 6.31
CA ALA A 318 -11.16 35.93 7.01
C ALA A 318 -12.41 35.32 7.70
N ALA A 319 -13.06 34.36 7.10
CA ALA A 319 -14.19 33.61 7.71
C ALA A 319 -13.73 32.84 8.95
N TRP A 320 -12.58 32.14 8.89
CA TRP A 320 -11.99 31.45 10.03
C TRP A 320 -11.56 32.39 11.15
N LEU A 321 -10.88 33.48 10.80
CA LEU A 321 -10.49 34.50 11.77
C LEU A 321 -11.71 35.15 12.46
N HIS A 322 -12.80 35.39 11.71
CA HIS A 322 -14.04 35.87 12.33
C HIS A 322 -14.61 34.82 13.29
N ARG A 323 -14.63 33.53 12.90
CA ARG A 323 -15.11 32.43 13.75
C ARG A 323 -14.28 32.30 15.03
N ALA A 324 -12.95 32.42 14.94
CA ALA A 324 -12.03 32.31 16.09
C ALA A 324 -12.06 33.51 17.01
N THR A 325 -12.32 34.74 16.49
CA THR A 325 -12.18 36.00 17.28
C THR A 325 -13.49 36.70 17.59
N GLY A 326 -14.53 36.48 16.79
CA GLY A 326 -15.76 37.25 16.81
C GLY A 326 -15.64 38.66 16.23
N GLU A 327 -14.46 39.04 15.69
CA GLU A 327 -14.23 40.41 15.18
C GLU A 327 -14.96 40.63 13.86
N GLN A 328 -15.83 41.69 13.85
CA GLN A 328 -16.70 41.98 12.71
C GLN A 328 -15.90 42.42 11.46
N SER A 329 -14.72 42.99 11.63
CA SER A 329 -13.84 43.38 10.51
C SER A 329 -13.52 42.20 9.58
N TYR A 330 -13.24 41.02 10.14
CA TYR A 330 -12.94 39.81 9.36
C TYR A 330 -14.19 39.31 8.61
N LEU A 331 -15.39 39.36 9.21
CA LEU A 331 -16.60 38.99 8.47
C LEU A 331 -16.84 39.91 7.27
N VAL A 332 -16.64 41.26 7.45
CA VAL A 332 -16.75 42.21 6.33
C VAL A 332 -15.72 41.94 5.25
N ALA A 333 -14.50 41.59 5.63
CA ALA A 333 -13.45 41.21 4.69
C ALA A 333 -13.81 39.91 3.94
N ALA A 334 -14.25 38.88 4.63
CA ALA A 334 -14.71 37.61 4.03
C ALA A 334 -15.81 37.85 3.00
N GLU A 335 -16.86 38.61 3.36
CA GLU A 335 -17.95 38.94 2.43
C GLU A 335 -17.49 39.80 1.24
N THR A 336 -16.45 40.63 1.43
CA THR A 336 -15.86 41.43 0.35
C THR A 336 -15.09 40.51 -0.62
N HIS A 337 -14.24 39.63 -0.12
CA HIS A 337 -13.46 38.70 -0.94
C HIS A 337 -14.35 37.68 -1.62
N TYR A 338 -15.43 37.21 -0.96
CA TYR A 338 -16.43 36.35 -1.59
C TYR A 338 -16.99 36.94 -2.90
N THR A 339 -17.21 38.24 -2.96
CA THR A 339 -17.73 38.87 -4.16
C THR A 339 -16.68 39.05 -5.28
N GLN A 340 -15.40 38.86 -4.95
CA GLN A 340 -14.27 39.00 -5.89
C GLN A 340 -13.71 37.64 -6.33
N ALA A 341 -13.92 36.60 -5.52
CA ALA A 341 -13.56 35.24 -5.86
C ALA A 341 -14.35 34.73 -7.07
N GLY A 342 -13.71 33.95 -7.88
CA GLY A 342 -14.38 33.18 -8.94
C GLY A 342 -15.30 32.14 -8.29
N ALA A 343 -16.57 32.09 -8.74
CA ALA A 343 -17.52 31.11 -8.22
C ALA A 343 -17.71 30.00 -9.25
N ASP A 344 -17.26 28.80 -8.93
CA ASP A 344 -17.62 27.59 -9.68
C ASP A 344 -18.27 26.56 -8.74
N PRO A 345 -19.60 26.57 -8.62
CA PRO A 345 -20.30 25.62 -7.77
C PRO A 345 -20.24 24.18 -8.28
N ASN A 346 -19.73 23.94 -9.49
CA ASN A 346 -19.64 22.63 -10.09
C ASN A 346 -18.30 21.92 -9.76
N TRP A 347 -17.29 22.69 -9.35
CA TRP A 347 -16.02 22.13 -8.90
C TRP A 347 -16.08 21.69 -7.42
N SER A 348 -15.16 20.84 -6.95
CA SER A 348 -15.05 20.45 -5.55
C SER A 348 -14.28 21.48 -4.72
N GLN A 349 -14.48 21.50 -3.40
CA GLN A 349 -13.51 22.07 -2.47
C GLN A 349 -12.17 21.36 -2.67
N SER A 350 -11.08 22.12 -2.79
CA SER A 350 -9.75 21.55 -3.07
C SER A 350 -8.64 22.43 -2.49
N TRP A 351 -7.41 22.04 -2.73
CA TRP A 351 -6.23 22.82 -2.35
C TRP A 351 -6.18 24.20 -3.06
N ASP A 352 -6.75 24.34 -4.26
CA ASP A 352 -6.81 25.58 -5.02
C ASP A 352 -8.14 26.32 -4.79
N GLY A 353 -9.29 25.66 -4.87
CA GLY A 353 -10.60 26.29 -4.80
C GLY A 353 -11.23 26.24 -3.41
N LYS A 354 -11.35 27.37 -2.70
CA LYS A 354 -11.87 27.46 -1.32
C LYS A 354 -13.31 27.96 -1.21
N ILE A 355 -13.90 28.38 -2.32
CA ILE A 355 -15.16 29.11 -2.29
C ILE A 355 -16.34 28.29 -1.76
N ASN A 356 -16.33 26.94 -1.97
CA ASN A 356 -17.37 26.03 -1.49
C ASN A 356 -17.37 25.98 0.05
N GLY A 357 -16.21 25.77 0.67
CA GLY A 357 -16.04 25.79 2.12
C GLY A 357 -16.29 27.17 2.73
N ALA A 358 -15.77 28.22 2.09
CA ALA A 358 -16.00 29.60 2.52
C ALA A 358 -17.50 29.96 2.52
N ALA A 359 -18.24 29.57 1.49
CA ALA A 359 -19.68 29.76 1.42
C ALA A 359 -20.41 28.96 2.53
N CYS A 360 -19.98 27.73 2.81
CA CYS A 360 -20.52 26.92 3.91
C CYS A 360 -20.34 27.62 5.27
N LEU A 361 -19.11 28.09 5.58
CA LEU A 361 -18.84 28.86 6.79
C LEU A 361 -19.63 30.16 6.85
N LEU A 362 -19.70 30.93 5.78
CA LEU A 362 -20.45 32.18 5.73
C LEU A 362 -21.97 31.94 5.87
N ALA A 363 -22.48 30.81 5.34
CA ALA A 363 -23.87 30.42 5.56
C ALA A 363 -24.16 30.15 7.04
N ALA A 364 -23.26 29.43 7.72
CA ALA A 364 -23.34 29.14 9.15
C ALA A 364 -23.22 30.41 10.01
N LEU A 365 -22.23 31.26 9.73
CA LEU A 365 -21.93 32.48 10.48
C LEU A 365 -22.99 33.57 10.32
N THR A 366 -23.63 33.67 9.14
CA THR A 366 -24.52 34.81 8.83
C THR A 366 -25.96 34.45 8.63
N GLY A 367 -26.26 33.20 8.32
CA GLY A 367 -27.61 32.74 7.91
C GLY A 367 -28.10 33.31 6.58
N LYS A 368 -27.23 34.04 5.81
CA LYS A 368 -27.64 34.74 4.59
C LYS A 368 -27.93 33.75 3.45
N GLU A 369 -29.04 34.02 2.75
CA GLU A 369 -29.53 33.15 1.68
C GLU A 369 -28.58 33.06 0.48
N ILE A 370 -27.77 34.09 0.22
CA ILE A 370 -26.81 34.09 -0.88
C ILE A 370 -25.80 32.97 -0.75
N TYR A 371 -25.28 32.69 0.47
CA TYR A 371 -24.32 31.64 0.74
C TYR A 371 -25.02 30.27 0.78
N LYS A 372 -26.17 30.19 1.43
CA LYS A 372 -26.99 28.95 1.44
C LYS A 372 -27.34 28.50 0.03
N SER A 373 -27.83 29.45 -0.81
CA SER A 373 -28.18 29.14 -2.21
C SER A 373 -27.00 28.65 -3.00
N TYR A 374 -25.79 29.20 -2.77
CA TYR A 374 -24.59 28.76 -3.44
C TYR A 374 -24.21 27.32 -3.05
N VAL A 375 -24.16 27.01 -1.74
CA VAL A 375 -23.83 25.65 -1.28
C VAL A 375 -24.88 24.64 -1.72
N ARG A 376 -26.18 25.01 -1.68
CA ARG A 376 -27.22 24.13 -2.24
C ARG A 376 -27.02 23.88 -3.72
N GLN A 377 -26.65 24.90 -4.52
CA GLN A 377 -26.38 24.74 -5.96
C GLN A 377 -25.18 23.78 -6.16
N HIS A 378 -24.12 23.89 -5.33
CA HIS A 378 -22.99 23.00 -5.35
C HIS A 378 -23.43 21.56 -5.05
N LEU A 379 -24.09 21.32 -3.93
CA LEU A 379 -24.51 19.99 -3.52
C LEU A 379 -25.52 19.37 -4.50
N GLU A 380 -26.48 20.14 -4.99
CA GLU A 380 -27.43 19.67 -6.02
C GLU A 380 -26.78 19.26 -7.33
N PHE A 381 -25.65 19.90 -7.73
CA PHE A 381 -24.87 19.47 -8.89
C PHE A 381 -24.22 18.10 -8.66
N TRP A 382 -23.78 17.81 -7.43
CA TRP A 382 -23.10 16.56 -7.07
C TRP A 382 -24.06 15.41 -6.77
N LEU A 383 -25.33 15.66 -6.53
CA LEU A 383 -26.33 14.59 -6.32
C LEU A 383 -26.63 13.84 -7.65
N PRO A 384 -27.06 12.55 -7.58
CA PRO A 384 -27.49 11.82 -8.77
C PRO A 384 -28.51 12.57 -9.61
N GLY A 385 -28.17 12.79 -10.89
CA GLY A 385 -29.00 13.57 -11.83
C GLY A 385 -28.78 15.08 -11.79
N GLY A 386 -27.90 15.60 -10.92
CA GLY A 386 -27.60 17.03 -10.77
C GLY A 386 -26.67 17.60 -11.83
N GLY A 387 -25.80 16.78 -12.44
CA GLY A 387 -24.90 17.23 -13.51
C GLY A 387 -23.51 16.59 -13.50
N ILE A 388 -23.03 16.14 -12.34
CA ILE A 388 -21.80 15.38 -12.22
C ILE A 388 -21.95 13.98 -12.87
N SER A 389 -20.86 13.43 -13.42
CA SER A 389 -20.82 12.05 -13.87
C SER A 389 -20.80 11.09 -12.68
N TYR A 390 -21.38 9.90 -12.88
CA TYR A 390 -21.32 8.83 -11.88
C TYR A 390 -20.78 7.58 -12.53
N THR A 391 -19.95 6.82 -11.80
CA THR A 391 -19.68 5.43 -12.15
C THR A 391 -20.97 4.59 -11.98
N PRO A 392 -21.09 3.44 -12.64
CA PRO A 392 -22.22 2.52 -12.41
C PRO A 392 -22.44 2.15 -10.94
N GLY A 393 -21.38 1.98 -10.16
CA GLY A 393 -21.39 1.66 -8.75
C GLY A 393 -21.74 2.85 -7.82
N GLY A 394 -21.76 4.07 -8.32
CA GLY A 394 -22.25 5.22 -7.59
C GLY A 394 -21.21 6.21 -7.08
N LEU A 395 -19.96 6.16 -7.54
CA LEU A 395 -18.99 7.23 -7.30
C LEU A 395 -19.34 8.48 -8.09
N ALA A 396 -19.41 9.63 -7.44
CA ALA A 396 -19.51 10.93 -8.09
C ALA A 396 -18.12 11.32 -8.65
N TRP A 397 -17.95 11.20 -9.96
CA TRP A 397 -16.68 11.35 -10.66
C TRP A 397 -16.55 12.74 -11.29
N LEU A 398 -15.54 13.52 -10.87
CA LEU A 398 -15.29 14.87 -11.37
C LEU A 398 -14.18 14.93 -12.42
N ASP A 399 -13.02 14.40 -12.07
CA ASP A 399 -11.79 14.48 -12.88
C ASP A 399 -10.91 13.26 -12.60
N GLN A 400 -10.11 12.85 -13.59
CA GLN A 400 -9.22 11.69 -13.50
C GLN A 400 -8.14 11.82 -12.44
N TRP A 401 -7.69 13.03 -12.12
CA TRP A 401 -6.60 13.24 -11.18
C TRP A 401 -7.11 13.33 -9.74
N GLY A 402 -7.20 12.18 -9.10
CA GLY A 402 -7.69 12.06 -7.72
C GLY A 402 -9.23 12.10 -7.65
N SER A 403 -9.92 11.28 -8.42
CA SER A 403 -11.39 11.24 -8.44
C SER A 403 -12.01 11.03 -7.06
N LEU A 404 -11.39 10.17 -6.23
CA LEU A 404 -11.85 9.90 -4.87
C LEU A 404 -11.65 11.10 -3.92
N ARG A 405 -10.56 11.86 -4.08
CA ARG A 405 -10.32 13.09 -3.33
C ARG A 405 -11.49 14.07 -3.48
N TYR A 406 -11.92 14.31 -4.72
CA TYR A 406 -13.01 15.24 -5.00
C TYR A 406 -14.35 14.77 -4.43
N ALA A 407 -14.64 13.46 -4.53
CA ALA A 407 -15.83 12.86 -3.94
C ALA A 407 -15.82 12.98 -2.41
N ALA A 408 -14.70 12.67 -1.76
CA ALA A 408 -14.53 12.75 -0.31
C ALA A 408 -14.61 14.20 0.21
N ASN A 409 -13.97 15.16 -0.48
CA ASN A 409 -14.07 16.59 -0.13
C ASN A 409 -15.51 17.09 -0.21
N THR A 410 -16.25 16.68 -1.26
CA THR A 410 -17.66 17.09 -1.40
C THR A 410 -18.55 16.36 -0.39
N ALA A 411 -18.26 15.09 -0.05
CA ALA A 411 -18.94 14.38 1.03
C ALA A 411 -18.77 15.11 2.36
N PHE A 412 -17.55 15.56 2.68
CA PHE A 412 -17.30 16.35 3.88
C PHE A 412 -18.08 17.68 3.88
N ILE A 413 -18.08 18.43 2.76
CA ILE A 413 -18.88 19.67 2.64
C ILE A 413 -20.38 19.37 2.83
N ALA A 414 -20.90 18.27 2.31
CA ALA A 414 -22.29 17.87 2.50
C ALA A 414 -22.62 17.59 3.97
N PHE A 415 -21.74 16.90 4.68
CA PHE A 415 -21.87 16.67 6.13
C PHE A 415 -21.78 17.98 6.92
N ALA A 416 -20.77 18.82 6.65
CA ALA A 416 -20.60 20.09 7.34
C ALA A 416 -21.79 21.03 7.13
N TYR A 417 -22.29 21.14 5.90
CA TYR A 417 -23.46 21.97 5.61
C TYR A 417 -24.71 21.43 6.27
N ALA A 418 -24.95 20.11 6.23
CA ALA A 418 -26.09 19.48 6.86
C ALA A 418 -26.12 19.67 8.40
N GLU A 419 -24.94 19.70 9.04
CA GLU A 419 -24.81 19.84 10.49
C GLU A 419 -24.88 21.31 10.91
N MET A 420 -24.12 22.18 10.25
CA MET A 420 -23.95 23.60 10.66
C MET A 420 -25.08 24.52 10.20
N VAL A 421 -25.76 24.16 9.10
CA VAL A 421 -26.68 25.08 8.42
C VAL A 421 -28.06 24.45 8.25
N GLU A 422 -28.20 23.49 7.38
CA GLU A 422 -29.47 22.79 7.08
C GLU A 422 -29.24 21.57 6.19
N ASP A 423 -30.01 20.50 6.42
CA ASP A 423 -30.15 19.38 5.51
C ASP A 423 -31.50 19.46 4.79
N THR A 424 -31.66 18.70 3.71
CA THR A 424 -32.93 18.54 3.03
C THR A 424 -33.89 17.71 3.91
N PRO A 425 -35.23 17.87 3.76
CA PRO A 425 -36.20 17.11 4.56
C PRO A 425 -36.07 15.59 4.40
N ASP A 426 -35.47 15.12 3.30
CA ASP A 426 -35.23 13.71 3.00
C ASP A 426 -33.79 13.26 3.34
N GLY A 427 -32.96 14.14 3.92
CA GLY A 427 -31.60 13.81 4.38
C GLY A 427 -30.58 13.52 3.27
N ARG A 428 -30.89 13.90 2.01
CA ARG A 428 -30.08 13.44 0.85
C ARG A 428 -28.67 13.97 0.81
N TYR A 429 -28.33 15.08 1.50
CA TYR A 429 -26.92 15.56 1.57
C TYR A 429 -26.09 14.64 2.45
N ARG A 430 -26.63 14.22 3.61
CA ARG A 430 -25.96 13.21 4.45
C ARG A 430 -25.83 11.90 3.71
N SER A 431 -26.92 11.40 3.11
CA SER A 431 -26.90 10.13 2.37
C SER A 431 -25.95 10.13 1.18
N PHE A 432 -25.75 11.30 0.53
CA PHE A 432 -24.72 11.44 -0.50
C PHE A 432 -23.32 11.24 0.09
N GLY A 433 -23.01 11.94 1.20
CA GLY A 433 -21.72 11.82 1.86
C GLY A 433 -21.43 10.38 2.31
N GLU A 434 -22.39 9.74 2.98
CA GLU A 434 -22.32 8.35 3.43
C GLU A 434 -22.00 7.42 2.25
N ARG A 435 -22.76 7.50 1.17
CA ARG A 435 -22.58 6.66 0.00
C ARG A 435 -21.19 6.82 -0.65
N GLN A 436 -20.63 8.04 -0.72
CA GLN A 436 -19.30 8.25 -1.29
C GLN A 436 -18.19 7.66 -0.40
N ILE A 437 -18.33 7.76 0.93
CA ILE A 437 -17.35 7.18 1.86
C ILE A 437 -17.44 5.65 1.86
N ASP A 438 -18.63 5.08 1.85
CA ASP A 438 -18.84 3.64 1.79
C ASP A 438 -18.27 3.06 0.48
N TYR A 439 -18.48 3.76 -0.65
CA TYR A 439 -17.85 3.37 -1.93
C TYR A 439 -16.31 3.31 -1.82
N ILE A 440 -15.68 4.32 -1.20
CA ILE A 440 -14.24 4.35 -1.01
C ILE A 440 -13.76 3.20 -0.14
N LEU A 441 -14.51 2.84 0.90
CA LEU A 441 -14.15 1.77 1.83
C LEU A 441 -14.40 0.35 1.30
N GLY A 442 -15.12 0.20 0.16
CA GLY A 442 -15.31 -1.08 -0.49
C GLY A 442 -16.75 -1.44 -0.90
N ASP A 443 -17.77 -0.63 -0.53
CA ASP A 443 -19.13 -0.83 -1.05
C ASP A 443 -19.24 -0.31 -2.49
N ASN A 444 -18.52 -0.99 -3.39
CA ASN A 444 -18.39 -0.70 -4.81
C ASN A 444 -18.40 -2.02 -5.61
N PRO A 445 -18.56 -1.97 -6.95
CA PRO A 445 -18.63 -3.19 -7.78
C PRO A 445 -17.36 -4.05 -7.77
N ARG A 446 -16.21 -3.51 -7.33
CA ARG A 446 -14.98 -4.24 -7.18
C ARG A 446 -14.88 -5.02 -5.87
N ASN A 447 -15.76 -4.77 -4.90
CA ASN A 447 -15.65 -5.23 -3.51
C ASN A 447 -14.26 -4.97 -2.91
N SER A 448 -13.65 -3.86 -3.25
CA SER A 448 -12.27 -3.51 -2.89
C SER A 448 -12.21 -2.12 -2.28
N SER A 449 -11.46 -2.00 -1.19
CA SER A 449 -11.14 -0.69 -0.61
C SER A 449 -10.19 0.09 -1.52
N TYR A 450 -10.28 1.42 -1.49
CA TYR A 450 -9.28 2.34 -2.07
C TYR A 450 -8.37 2.96 -0.99
N MET A 451 -8.45 2.45 0.23
CA MET A 451 -7.65 2.90 1.37
C MET A 451 -6.60 1.84 1.71
N CYS A 452 -5.33 2.18 1.65
CA CYS A 452 -4.24 1.26 1.98
C CYS A 452 -4.37 0.69 3.40
N GLY A 453 -4.26 -0.62 3.51
CA GLY A 453 -4.30 -1.34 4.80
C GLY A 453 -5.66 -1.39 5.48
N PHE A 454 -6.77 -1.17 4.76
CA PHE A 454 -8.13 -1.25 5.32
C PHE A 454 -9.10 -1.94 4.36
N GLY A 455 -9.93 -2.81 4.88
CA GLY A 455 -11.00 -3.48 4.15
C GLY A 455 -10.49 -4.62 3.26
N GLU A 456 -11.33 -5.08 2.37
CA GLU A 456 -11.04 -6.15 1.42
C GLU A 456 -10.21 -5.64 0.25
N ASN A 457 -9.24 -6.41 -0.22
CA ASN A 457 -8.36 -6.12 -1.37
C ASN A 457 -7.88 -4.67 -1.43
N PRO A 458 -7.22 -4.14 -0.37
CA PRO A 458 -6.78 -2.75 -0.34
C PRO A 458 -5.60 -2.53 -1.29
N PRO A 459 -5.32 -1.27 -1.71
CA PRO A 459 -4.12 -0.95 -2.47
C PRO A 459 -2.85 -1.36 -1.73
N LEU A 460 -1.96 -2.08 -2.41
CA LEU A 460 -0.66 -2.54 -1.90
C LEU A 460 0.51 -1.74 -2.48
N ASN A 461 0.33 -1.17 -3.68
CA ASN A 461 1.39 -0.51 -4.44
C ASN A 461 1.09 0.98 -4.74
N PRO A 462 0.75 1.82 -3.75
CA PRO A 462 0.57 3.24 -4.01
C PRO A 462 1.87 3.88 -4.54
N HIS A 463 1.72 4.96 -5.33
CA HIS A 463 2.84 5.74 -5.87
C HIS A 463 3.52 6.55 -4.76
N HIS A 464 4.30 5.89 -3.89
CA HIS A 464 4.94 6.49 -2.73
C HIS A 464 6.34 5.91 -2.50
N ARG A 465 7.37 6.76 -2.61
CA ARG A 465 8.79 6.37 -2.58
C ARG A 465 9.23 5.73 -1.26
N GLY A 466 8.81 6.31 -0.13
CA GLY A 466 9.12 5.78 1.19
C GLY A 466 8.48 4.40 1.42
N ALA A 467 7.20 4.24 1.12
CA ALA A 467 6.51 2.96 1.27
C ALA A 467 7.05 1.88 0.30
N HIS A 468 7.48 2.28 -0.89
CA HIS A 468 8.14 1.36 -1.81
C HIS A 468 9.49 0.86 -1.29
N GLY A 469 10.31 1.76 -0.72
CA GLY A 469 11.60 1.39 -0.13
C GLY A 469 12.65 0.92 -1.15
N SER A 470 12.67 1.47 -2.36
CA SER A 470 13.68 1.14 -3.38
C SER A 470 15.10 1.41 -2.88
N TRP A 471 15.99 0.46 -3.11
CA TRP A 471 17.40 0.56 -2.75
C TRP A 471 18.34 0.98 -3.89
N ASN A 472 17.82 1.09 -5.13
CA ASN A 472 18.63 1.34 -6.32
C ASN A 472 18.07 2.42 -7.26
N ASP A 473 17.16 3.26 -6.76
CA ASP A 473 16.54 4.36 -7.51
C ASP A 473 15.71 3.86 -8.71
N GLN A 474 15.04 2.70 -8.55
CA GLN A 474 14.18 2.13 -9.60
C GLN A 474 12.75 1.93 -9.07
N ILE A 475 11.76 2.36 -9.83
CA ILE A 475 10.35 2.23 -9.46
C ILE A 475 9.84 0.78 -9.51
N GLN A 476 10.51 -0.11 -10.24
CA GLN A 476 10.17 -1.53 -10.37
C GLN A 476 10.94 -2.44 -9.41
N ASP A 477 11.83 -1.90 -8.57
CA ASP A 477 12.72 -2.70 -7.74
C ASP A 477 12.74 -2.20 -6.28
N PRO A 478 12.18 -2.98 -5.34
CA PRO A 478 11.54 -4.30 -5.46
C PRO A 478 10.22 -4.28 -6.22
N GLY A 479 9.68 -5.44 -6.61
CA GLY A 479 8.38 -5.57 -7.24
C GLY A 479 7.26 -4.97 -6.36
N PRO A 480 6.93 -5.55 -5.19
CA PRO A 480 5.94 -4.98 -4.28
C PRO A 480 6.52 -3.83 -3.45
N ASN A 481 5.64 -3.01 -2.87
CA ASN A 481 6.03 -2.07 -1.80
C ASN A 481 6.49 -2.87 -0.58
N ARG A 482 7.52 -2.34 0.11
CA ARG A 482 8.09 -2.99 1.30
C ARG A 482 7.36 -2.64 2.59
N HIS A 483 6.58 -1.56 2.59
CA HIS A 483 5.87 -1.02 3.75
C HIS A 483 4.42 -0.78 3.42
N VAL A 484 3.54 -1.11 4.36
CA VAL A 484 2.13 -0.74 4.28
C VAL A 484 2.00 0.76 4.55
N LEU A 485 1.48 1.51 3.60
CA LEU A 485 1.20 2.94 3.76
C LEU A 485 -0.18 3.12 4.42
N TRP A 486 -0.25 2.80 5.71
CA TRP A 486 -1.49 2.76 6.48
C TRP A 486 -2.36 3.99 6.26
N GLY A 487 -3.58 3.79 5.82
CA GLY A 487 -4.61 4.80 5.74
C GLY A 487 -4.52 5.77 4.55
N ALA A 488 -3.56 5.59 3.64
CA ALA A 488 -3.47 6.41 2.45
C ALA A 488 -4.65 6.16 1.51
N LEU A 489 -5.29 7.24 1.04
CA LEU A 489 -6.31 7.18 0.00
C LEU A 489 -5.63 7.35 -1.37
N VAL A 490 -5.78 6.37 -2.26
CA VAL A 490 -5.30 6.47 -3.64
C VAL A 490 -6.20 7.35 -4.52
N GLY A 491 -5.71 7.78 -5.68
CA GLY A 491 -6.41 8.68 -6.59
C GLY A 491 -7.78 8.18 -7.05
N GLY A 492 -7.89 6.89 -7.34
CA GLY A 492 -9.14 6.24 -7.77
C GLY A 492 -9.33 6.16 -9.28
N PRO A 493 -10.52 5.78 -9.76
CA PRO A 493 -10.79 5.53 -11.17
C PRO A 493 -10.44 6.71 -12.09
N ALA A 494 -9.71 6.43 -13.17
CA ALA A 494 -9.27 7.42 -14.15
C ALA A 494 -10.41 7.92 -15.06
N SER A 495 -11.50 7.16 -15.16
CA SER A 495 -12.74 7.54 -15.88
C SER A 495 -13.97 7.25 -15.01
N PRO A 496 -15.19 7.64 -15.42
CA PRO A 496 -16.41 7.28 -14.67
C PRO A 496 -16.81 5.80 -14.86
N ASP A 497 -15.86 4.91 -14.69
CA ASP A 497 -15.98 3.45 -14.71
C ASP A 497 -15.38 2.89 -13.41
N ASP A 498 -16.09 1.98 -12.74
CA ASP A 498 -15.67 1.42 -11.48
C ASP A 498 -14.39 0.57 -11.58
N PHE A 499 -14.13 -0.01 -12.76
CA PHE A 499 -13.00 -0.89 -13.01
C PHE A 499 -11.80 -0.20 -13.68
N ASP A 500 -11.89 1.10 -14.00
CA ASP A 500 -10.79 1.86 -14.58
C ASP A 500 -9.78 2.31 -13.51
N TRP A 501 -9.24 1.34 -12.80
CA TRP A 501 -8.20 1.50 -11.78
C TRP A 501 -7.44 0.18 -11.62
N SER A 502 -6.15 0.25 -11.48
CA SER A 502 -5.28 -0.89 -11.13
C SER A 502 -4.30 -0.50 -10.02
N ASP A 503 -3.87 -1.46 -9.21
CA ASP A 503 -2.86 -1.23 -8.16
C ASP A 503 -1.45 -1.17 -8.75
N ASP A 504 -1.24 -0.26 -9.70
CA ASP A 504 0.04 -0.04 -10.38
C ASP A 504 0.75 1.19 -9.83
N ARG A 505 1.90 1.01 -9.20
CA ARG A 505 2.78 2.09 -8.71
C ARG A 505 3.22 3.05 -9.80
N ASN A 506 3.27 2.62 -11.06
CA ASN A 506 3.64 3.49 -12.18
C ASN A 506 2.53 4.50 -12.53
N ASP A 507 1.29 4.21 -12.15
CA ASP A 507 0.17 5.12 -12.35
C ASP A 507 0.18 6.21 -11.28
N TYR A 508 0.88 7.31 -11.58
CA TYR A 508 0.98 8.49 -10.72
C TYR A 508 -0.28 9.38 -10.74
N ILE A 509 -1.35 8.98 -11.42
CA ILE A 509 -2.66 9.66 -11.46
C ILE A 509 -3.66 8.91 -10.58
N ALA A 510 -3.93 7.66 -10.92
CA ALA A 510 -4.95 6.86 -10.25
C ALA A 510 -4.47 6.26 -8.92
N ASN A 511 -3.15 6.01 -8.80
CA ASN A 511 -2.52 5.41 -7.60
C ASN A 511 -1.66 6.40 -6.79
N GLU A 512 -1.72 7.70 -7.11
CA GLU A 512 -1.10 8.74 -6.29
C GLU A 512 -1.78 8.85 -4.92
N VAL A 513 -0.99 9.20 -3.92
CA VAL A 513 -1.43 9.55 -2.56
C VAL A 513 -0.85 10.91 -2.17
N ALA A 514 -1.60 11.73 -1.43
CA ALA A 514 -1.14 13.04 -1.00
C ALA A 514 -1.87 13.50 0.28
N CYS A 515 -1.29 14.48 1.00
CA CYS A 515 -1.91 15.04 2.20
C CYS A 515 -3.32 15.58 1.92
N ASP A 516 -3.53 16.26 0.79
CA ASP A 516 -4.83 16.82 0.42
C ASP A 516 -5.84 15.74 -0.04
N TYR A 517 -5.36 14.57 -0.53
CA TYR A 517 -6.25 13.44 -0.89
C TYR A 517 -6.92 12.87 0.36
N ASN A 518 -6.15 12.70 1.43
CA ASN A 518 -6.66 12.14 2.68
C ASN A 518 -7.53 13.10 3.48
N ALA A 519 -7.32 14.42 3.37
CA ALA A 519 -7.91 15.37 4.31
C ALA A 519 -9.43 15.36 4.36
N GLY A 520 -10.10 15.46 3.21
CA GLY A 520 -11.56 15.40 3.13
C GLY A 520 -12.12 14.01 3.48
N PHE A 521 -11.37 12.97 3.17
CA PHE A 521 -11.69 11.60 3.54
C PHE A 521 -11.61 11.39 5.06
N THR A 522 -10.50 11.76 5.71
CA THR A 522 -10.36 11.74 7.18
C THR A 522 -11.46 12.57 7.86
N ALA A 523 -11.72 13.75 7.31
CA ALA A 523 -12.76 14.65 7.82
C ALA A 523 -14.17 14.03 7.71
N ALA A 524 -14.46 13.34 6.61
CA ALA A 524 -15.73 12.64 6.44
C ALA A 524 -15.84 11.40 7.33
N LEU A 525 -14.74 10.64 7.49
CA LEU A 525 -14.68 9.48 8.39
C LEU A 525 -14.99 9.85 9.85
N SER A 526 -14.54 11.04 10.31
CA SER A 526 -14.89 11.48 11.67
C SER A 526 -16.38 11.66 11.87
N ARG A 527 -17.10 12.13 10.82
CA ARG A 527 -18.56 12.23 10.86
C ARG A 527 -19.22 10.84 10.81
N MET A 528 -18.67 9.91 10.02
CA MET A 528 -19.16 8.54 9.95
C MET A 528 -18.95 7.82 11.30
N SER A 529 -17.77 7.94 11.90
CA SER A 529 -17.47 7.41 13.25
C SER A 529 -18.38 8.00 14.31
N MET A 530 -18.66 9.32 14.27
CA MET A 530 -19.60 9.96 15.20
C MET A 530 -21.02 9.39 15.10
N THR A 531 -21.43 8.92 13.90
CA THR A 531 -22.79 8.46 13.65
C THR A 531 -22.95 6.97 13.88
N TYR A 532 -22.01 6.19 13.38
CA TYR A 532 -22.10 4.74 13.31
C TYR A 532 -21.15 4.04 14.29
N GLY A 533 -20.22 4.78 14.91
CA GLY A 533 -19.25 4.19 15.84
C GLY A 533 -18.14 3.41 15.14
N GLY A 534 -17.64 2.42 15.84
CA GLY A 534 -16.53 1.56 15.47
C GLY A 534 -15.32 1.82 16.38
N ASP A 535 -14.64 0.75 16.79
CA ASP A 535 -13.47 0.82 17.65
C ASP A 535 -12.18 0.93 16.85
N SER A 536 -11.24 1.73 17.33
CA SER A 536 -9.87 1.74 16.85
C SER A 536 -9.11 0.50 17.36
N ILE A 537 -8.08 0.10 16.64
CA ILE A 537 -7.12 -0.90 17.12
C ILE A 537 -6.33 -0.28 18.30
N SER A 538 -6.06 -1.07 19.32
CA SER A 538 -5.27 -0.62 20.48
C SER A 538 -3.90 -0.07 20.05
N ASP A 539 -3.44 1.02 20.67
CA ASP A 539 -2.15 1.66 20.37
C ASP A 539 -0.94 0.74 20.57
N ASP A 540 -1.08 -0.29 21.39
CA ASP A 540 -0.05 -1.32 21.59
C ASP A 540 0.10 -2.27 20.39
N LEU A 541 -0.90 -2.33 19.53
CA LEU A 541 -0.99 -3.23 18.36
C LEU A 541 -0.96 -2.50 17.04
N PHE A 542 -1.13 -1.17 17.03
CA PHE A 542 -1.21 -0.41 15.79
C PHE A 542 -0.43 0.93 15.84
N PRO A 543 0.35 1.26 14.81
CA PRO A 543 0.68 0.38 13.67
C PRO A 543 1.59 -0.77 14.09
N PRO A 544 1.46 -1.97 13.52
CA PRO A 544 2.32 -3.10 13.83
C PRO A 544 3.76 -2.78 13.44
N ALA A 545 4.71 -3.19 14.28
CA ALA A 545 6.13 -3.09 13.92
C ALA A 545 6.43 -4.12 12.81
N GLU A 546 7.01 -3.64 11.74
CA GLU A 546 7.42 -4.50 10.63
C GLU A 546 8.75 -5.20 10.95
N ASP A 547 8.88 -6.47 10.59
CA ASP A 547 10.10 -7.24 10.74
C ASP A 547 11.09 -6.95 9.59
N SER A 548 12.33 -6.67 9.94
CA SER A 548 13.40 -6.33 9.00
C SER A 548 14.54 -7.36 8.96
N TYR A 549 14.49 -8.40 9.81
CA TYR A 549 15.59 -9.36 9.89
C TYR A 549 15.85 -10.01 8.54
N GLY A 550 17.11 -10.11 8.17
CA GLY A 550 17.56 -10.66 6.90
C GLY A 550 17.19 -9.88 5.63
N LYS A 551 16.33 -8.84 5.73
CA LYS A 551 15.87 -8.07 4.56
C LYS A 551 16.75 -6.85 4.25
N GLU A 552 17.56 -6.40 5.19
CA GLU A 552 18.29 -5.14 5.10
C GLU A 552 19.75 -5.29 4.68
N MET A 553 20.54 -5.92 5.53
CA MET A 553 21.99 -6.06 5.32
C MET A 553 22.35 -7.54 5.36
N PHE A 554 22.94 -8.04 4.30
CA PHE A 554 23.27 -9.46 4.15
C PHE A 554 24.34 -9.66 3.08
N VAL A 555 24.93 -10.85 3.06
CA VAL A 555 25.85 -11.29 2.00
C VAL A 555 25.20 -12.37 1.16
N GLU A 556 25.29 -12.19 -0.16
CA GLU A 556 25.03 -13.26 -1.14
C GLU A 556 26.39 -13.85 -1.55
N ALA A 557 26.52 -15.18 -1.65
CA ALA A 557 27.78 -15.83 -1.98
C ALA A 557 27.61 -17.00 -2.95
N SER A 558 28.70 -17.33 -3.67
CA SER A 558 28.82 -18.53 -4.49
C SER A 558 30.29 -18.93 -4.66
N ILE A 559 30.56 -20.21 -4.84
CA ILE A 559 31.88 -20.72 -5.26
C ILE A 559 32.00 -20.50 -6.76
N ILE A 560 33.05 -19.84 -7.20
CA ILE A 560 33.27 -19.55 -8.64
C ILE A 560 34.46 -20.28 -9.24
N GLU A 561 35.33 -20.84 -8.39
CA GLU A 561 36.45 -21.68 -8.80
C GLU A 561 36.81 -22.60 -7.64
N GLU A 562 36.99 -23.87 -7.93
CA GLU A 562 37.44 -24.90 -7.01
C GLU A 562 38.63 -25.67 -7.61
N ASN A 563 39.75 -25.66 -6.90
CA ASN A 563 40.98 -26.34 -7.26
C ASN A 563 41.36 -27.32 -6.12
N PRO A 564 42.21 -28.32 -6.36
CA PRO A 564 42.57 -29.30 -5.33
C PRO A 564 43.15 -28.73 -4.02
N THR A 565 43.66 -27.52 -4.03
CA THR A 565 44.25 -26.87 -2.85
C THR A 565 43.75 -25.46 -2.58
N SER A 566 42.75 -24.98 -3.34
CA SER A 566 42.21 -23.61 -3.16
C SER A 566 40.82 -23.46 -3.74
N THR A 567 40.06 -22.56 -3.14
CA THR A 567 38.70 -22.20 -3.53
C THR A 567 38.63 -20.70 -3.77
N ARG A 568 37.90 -20.26 -4.78
CA ARG A 568 37.54 -18.86 -4.97
C ARG A 568 36.07 -18.63 -4.74
N VAL A 569 35.76 -17.78 -3.76
CA VAL A 569 34.39 -17.36 -3.42
C VAL A 569 34.10 -15.99 -3.99
N ARG A 570 32.89 -15.80 -4.49
CA ARG A 570 32.30 -14.51 -4.85
C ARG A 570 31.32 -14.13 -3.76
N CYS A 571 31.47 -12.94 -3.18
CA CYS A 571 30.57 -12.40 -2.17
C CYS A 571 30.02 -11.07 -2.65
N ILE A 572 28.74 -10.79 -2.40
CA ILE A 572 28.14 -9.48 -2.60
C ILE A 572 27.56 -9.05 -1.25
N LEU A 573 28.20 -8.06 -0.61
CA LEU A 573 27.63 -7.38 0.55
C LEU A 573 26.54 -6.44 0.06
N ASN A 574 25.33 -6.56 0.60
CA ASN A 574 24.19 -5.70 0.32
C ASN A 574 23.85 -4.85 1.55
N ASN A 575 23.47 -3.60 1.32
CA ASN A 575 22.72 -2.75 2.24
C ASN A 575 21.45 -2.31 1.51
N ARG A 576 20.37 -3.02 1.74
CA ARG A 576 19.02 -2.71 1.23
C ARG A 576 18.11 -2.20 2.36
N SER A 577 18.69 -1.47 3.33
CA SER A 577 17.95 -1.00 4.49
C SER A 577 16.73 -0.16 4.11
N ALA A 578 15.63 -0.37 4.83
CA ALA A 578 14.37 0.36 4.70
C ALA A 578 13.60 0.47 6.03
N TRP A 579 14.11 -0.08 7.12
CA TRP A 579 13.51 -0.07 8.46
C TRP A 579 14.38 0.63 9.53
N PRO A 580 14.65 1.90 9.37
CA PRO A 580 14.56 2.81 8.23
C PRO A 580 15.74 2.69 7.23
N ALA A 581 15.59 3.31 6.06
CA ALA A 581 16.68 3.36 5.09
C ALA A 581 17.86 4.17 5.66
N ARG A 582 19.08 3.62 5.56
CA ARG A 582 20.29 4.25 6.11
C ARG A 582 21.55 3.93 5.30
N MET A 583 22.45 4.90 5.25
CA MET A 583 23.82 4.70 4.77
C MET A 583 24.70 4.22 5.91
N SER A 584 25.69 3.38 5.61
CA SER A 584 26.75 3.02 6.54
C SER A 584 28.12 3.15 5.87
N ASP A 585 29.12 3.55 6.64
CA ASP A 585 30.54 3.62 6.25
C ASP A 585 31.44 2.74 7.12
N THR A 586 30.82 1.81 7.89
CA THR A 586 31.51 0.89 8.82
C THR A 586 31.08 -0.57 8.62
N LEU A 587 30.52 -0.89 7.42
CA LEU A 587 30.11 -2.27 7.13
C LEU A 587 31.32 -3.19 6.93
N SER A 588 31.19 -4.40 7.44
CA SER A 588 32.14 -5.51 7.18
C SER A 588 31.39 -6.85 7.15
N PHE A 589 32.05 -7.86 6.63
CA PHE A 589 31.59 -9.23 6.74
C PHE A 589 32.72 -10.20 7.00
N ARG A 590 32.43 -11.35 7.65
CA ARG A 590 33.40 -12.37 8.00
C ARG A 590 33.10 -13.66 7.31
N ILE A 591 34.19 -14.33 6.84
CA ILE A 591 34.18 -15.69 6.29
C ILE A 591 34.85 -16.59 7.32
N HIS A 592 34.13 -17.58 7.79
CA HIS A 592 34.54 -18.53 8.82
C HIS A 592 35.02 -19.82 8.15
N LEU A 593 36.16 -20.34 8.62
CA LEU A 593 36.83 -21.52 8.11
C LEU A 593 37.14 -22.49 9.23
N ASN A 594 37.03 -23.78 8.98
CA ASN A 594 37.55 -24.86 9.83
C ASN A 594 38.83 -25.39 9.21
N LEU A 595 39.94 -25.25 9.87
CA LEU A 595 41.27 -25.64 9.36
C LEU A 595 41.76 -27.00 9.85
N SER A 596 40.86 -27.86 10.34
CA SER A 596 41.25 -29.20 10.87
C SER A 596 41.95 -30.08 9.85
N GLU A 597 41.54 -30.07 8.59
CA GLU A 597 42.18 -30.80 7.48
C GLU A 597 43.54 -30.22 7.12
N VAL A 598 43.72 -28.88 7.23
CA VAL A 598 45.01 -28.20 7.06
C VAL A 598 46.03 -28.69 8.10
N PHE A 599 45.63 -28.72 9.37
CA PHE A 599 46.45 -29.19 10.50
C PHE A 599 46.71 -30.70 10.42
N ALA A 600 45.72 -31.50 10.04
CA ALA A 600 45.88 -32.93 9.80
C ALA A 600 46.84 -33.22 8.64
N GLY A 601 46.89 -32.35 7.63
CA GLY A 601 47.87 -32.36 6.52
C GLY A 601 49.30 -31.98 6.88
N GLY A 602 49.51 -31.50 8.15
CA GLY A 602 50.80 -31.07 8.66
C GLY A 602 51.20 -29.64 8.37
N TYR A 603 50.22 -28.85 7.92
CA TYR A 603 50.32 -27.39 7.68
C TYR A 603 49.86 -26.59 8.94
N SER A 604 50.01 -25.30 8.89
CA SER A 604 49.56 -24.38 9.94
C SER A 604 48.68 -23.29 9.34
N ALA A 605 47.94 -22.54 10.17
CA ALA A 605 47.16 -21.40 9.75
C ALA A 605 47.96 -20.31 9.01
N GLN A 606 49.29 -20.27 9.19
CA GLN A 606 50.17 -19.35 8.47
C GLN A 606 50.47 -19.79 7.02
N ASP A 607 50.19 -21.05 6.70
CA ASP A 607 50.36 -21.60 5.35
C ASP A 607 49.10 -21.37 4.49
N VAL A 608 47.97 -21.00 5.11
CA VAL A 608 46.75 -20.59 4.40
C VAL A 608 46.94 -19.21 3.77
N VAL A 609 46.81 -19.15 2.48
CA VAL A 609 46.94 -17.94 1.69
C VAL A 609 45.58 -17.42 1.32
N ILE A 610 45.28 -16.15 1.66
CA ILE A 610 44.05 -15.45 1.28
C ILE A 610 44.46 -14.32 0.31
N GLU A 611 43.95 -14.37 -0.91
CA GLU A 611 44.28 -13.40 -1.95
C GLU A 611 43.00 -12.77 -2.52
N SER A 612 43.00 -11.46 -2.66
CA SER A 612 41.92 -10.75 -3.30
C SER A 612 42.02 -10.73 -4.81
N GLY A 613 41.01 -11.21 -5.51
CA GLY A 613 40.82 -10.97 -6.94
C GLY A 613 40.25 -9.59 -7.22
N SER A 614 39.23 -9.19 -6.42
CA SER A 614 38.59 -7.86 -6.39
C SER A 614 37.96 -7.64 -5.02
N LEU A 615 37.98 -6.43 -4.50
CA LEU A 615 37.35 -6.08 -3.20
C LEU A 615 36.38 -4.89 -3.29
N ASP A 616 36.24 -4.26 -4.45
CA ASP A 616 35.31 -3.15 -4.71
C ASP A 616 35.37 -2.03 -3.63
N GLY A 617 36.58 -1.62 -3.24
CA GLY A 617 36.83 -0.63 -2.18
C GLY A 617 37.11 -1.23 -0.80
N GLY A 618 36.80 -2.51 -0.59
CA GLY A 618 37.04 -3.17 0.71
C GLY A 618 38.51 -3.41 1.03
N THR A 619 38.79 -3.67 2.28
CA THR A 619 40.09 -4.03 2.83
C THR A 619 40.06 -5.45 3.37
N LEU A 620 40.95 -6.32 2.91
CA LEU A 620 41.06 -7.69 3.38
C LEU A 620 41.91 -7.77 4.65
N GLY A 621 41.30 -8.27 5.74
CA GLY A 621 41.99 -8.61 6.98
C GLY A 621 42.79 -9.91 6.91
N GLY A 622 43.69 -10.11 7.85
CA GLY A 622 44.37 -11.39 8.04
C GLY A 622 43.50 -12.40 8.79
N LEU A 623 43.90 -13.68 8.69
CA LEU A 623 43.28 -14.78 9.38
C LEU A 623 43.32 -14.57 10.93
N GLN A 624 42.20 -14.70 11.59
CA GLN A 624 42.02 -14.54 13.03
C GLN A 624 41.45 -15.86 13.59
N VAL A 625 41.67 -16.10 14.87
CA VAL A 625 41.14 -17.26 15.55
C VAL A 625 39.76 -16.95 16.11
N THR A 626 38.76 -17.75 15.78
CA THR A 626 37.44 -17.75 16.44
C THR A 626 37.48 -18.67 17.66
N ASP A 627 37.81 -19.97 17.45
CA ASP A 627 37.97 -20.97 18.49
C ASP A 627 39.13 -21.91 18.16
N ALA A 628 40.22 -21.77 18.88
CA ALA A 628 41.44 -22.59 18.68
C ALA A 628 41.26 -24.04 19.12
N GLY A 629 40.27 -24.35 19.93
CA GLY A 629 39.96 -25.71 20.40
C GLY A 629 39.28 -26.55 19.32
N ASN A 630 38.54 -25.88 18.45
CA ASN A 630 37.77 -26.49 17.35
C ASN A 630 38.33 -26.13 15.94
N ASP A 631 39.59 -25.63 15.91
CA ASP A 631 40.25 -25.27 14.66
C ASP A 631 39.53 -24.22 13.81
N LEU A 632 38.70 -23.37 14.42
CA LEU A 632 37.85 -22.36 13.77
C LEU A 632 38.57 -21.02 13.66
N TYR A 633 38.58 -20.50 12.47
CA TYR A 633 39.19 -19.23 12.10
C TYR A 633 38.24 -18.38 11.25
N TYR A 634 38.53 -17.09 11.20
CA TYR A 634 37.81 -16.18 10.26
C TYR A 634 38.79 -15.18 9.66
N PHE A 635 38.40 -14.60 8.55
CA PHE A 635 38.99 -13.35 8.05
C PHE A 635 37.86 -12.37 7.70
N GLU A 636 38.14 -11.09 7.80
CA GLU A 636 37.18 -10.04 7.62
C GLU A 636 37.46 -9.22 6.38
N ILE A 637 36.43 -8.84 5.64
CA ILE A 637 36.48 -7.81 4.60
C ILE A 637 35.76 -6.59 5.16
N SER A 638 36.50 -5.49 5.40
CA SER A 638 35.99 -4.23 5.94
C SER A 638 35.87 -3.17 4.84
N PHE A 639 34.79 -2.40 4.91
CA PHE A 639 34.53 -1.25 4.05
C PHE A 639 34.58 0.08 4.83
N ASP A 640 35.39 0.13 5.90
CA ASP A 640 35.56 1.35 6.71
C ASP A 640 35.92 2.57 5.85
N GLY A 641 35.05 3.60 5.91
CA GLY A 641 35.16 4.83 5.15
C GLY A 641 34.54 4.80 3.73
N GLU A 642 34.03 3.64 3.31
CA GLU A 642 33.27 3.49 2.07
C GLU A 642 31.77 3.52 2.35
N THR A 643 31.08 4.58 1.92
CA THR A 643 29.64 4.67 2.12
C THR A 643 28.88 3.65 1.26
N ILE A 644 28.09 2.79 1.90
CA ILE A 644 27.26 1.78 1.28
C ILE A 644 25.83 1.96 1.76
N GLY A 645 24.87 2.01 0.84
CA GLY A 645 23.44 2.11 1.20
C GLY A 645 22.55 2.34 0.01
N PRO A 646 21.25 2.33 0.25
CA PRO A 646 20.26 2.58 -0.79
C PRO A 646 20.55 3.89 -1.53
N GLY A 647 20.40 3.90 -2.87
CA GLY A 647 20.68 5.06 -3.69
C GLY A 647 20.73 4.69 -5.16
N THR A 648 21.39 5.51 -6.00
CA THR A 648 21.43 5.28 -7.45
C THR A 648 22.32 4.09 -7.84
N GLY A 649 21.83 3.25 -8.75
CA GLY A 649 22.60 2.16 -9.36
C GLY A 649 23.04 1.09 -8.34
N THR A 650 24.35 0.91 -8.17
CA THR A 650 24.93 -0.15 -7.31
C THR A 650 25.47 0.39 -5.96
N SER A 651 25.09 1.58 -5.55
CA SER A 651 25.53 2.19 -4.28
C SER A 651 25.23 1.32 -3.05
N HIS A 652 24.19 0.51 -3.13
CA HIS A 652 23.71 -0.38 -2.08
C HIS A 652 24.54 -1.67 -1.91
N ARG A 653 25.50 -1.96 -2.78
CA ARG A 653 26.24 -3.22 -2.74
C ARG A 653 27.71 -3.08 -3.08
N ARG A 654 28.52 -4.05 -2.61
CA ARG A 654 29.93 -4.22 -2.95
C ARG A 654 30.21 -5.67 -3.29
N GLU A 655 30.92 -5.91 -4.41
CA GLU A 655 31.26 -7.25 -4.88
C GLU A 655 32.70 -7.58 -4.59
N CYS A 656 32.96 -8.70 -3.93
CA CYS A 656 34.27 -9.23 -3.62
C CYS A 656 34.48 -10.59 -4.29
N GLN A 657 35.71 -10.85 -4.71
CA GLN A 657 36.17 -12.18 -5.14
C GLN A 657 37.46 -12.50 -4.39
N ILE A 658 37.44 -13.54 -3.60
CA ILE A 658 38.51 -13.93 -2.70
C ILE A 658 38.98 -15.37 -3.03
N SER A 659 40.27 -15.60 -3.18
CA SER A 659 40.83 -16.95 -3.28
C SER A 659 41.43 -17.33 -1.93
N ILE A 660 41.14 -18.54 -1.47
CA ILE A 660 41.52 -19.07 -0.17
C ILE A 660 42.10 -20.45 -0.41
N GLY A 661 43.20 -20.83 0.25
CA GLY A 661 43.73 -22.16 0.12
C GLY A 661 45.21 -22.25 0.51
N LEU A 662 45.80 -23.40 0.19
CA LEU A 662 47.22 -23.71 0.39
C LEU A 662 48.04 -23.55 -0.92
N ASP A 663 49.40 -23.56 -0.81
CA ASP A 663 50.27 -23.62 -1.98
C ASP A 663 49.92 -24.85 -2.85
N GLY A 664 49.91 -24.68 -4.17
CA GLY A 664 49.52 -25.72 -5.14
C GLY A 664 50.40 -26.98 -5.12
N THR A 665 51.36 -27.05 -4.22
CA THR A 665 52.16 -28.28 -3.94
C THR A 665 51.61 -29.09 -2.75
N ALA A 666 50.60 -28.57 -2.02
CA ALA A 666 49.94 -29.30 -0.95
C ALA A 666 49.14 -30.50 -1.49
N PRO A 667 48.95 -31.55 -0.69
CA PRO A 667 48.08 -32.65 -1.11
C PRO A 667 46.62 -32.20 -1.09
N GLU A 668 45.80 -32.70 -2.01
CA GLU A 668 44.40 -32.42 -2.13
C GLU A 668 43.64 -32.67 -0.81
N SER A 669 44.03 -33.65 -0.02
CA SER A 669 43.43 -33.97 1.28
C SER A 669 43.72 -32.93 2.40
N ALA A 670 44.46 -31.88 2.14
CA ALA A 670 44.79 -30.83 3.11
C ALA A 670 43.94 -29.56 2.86
N TRP A 671 42.97 -29.61 1.96
CA TRP A 671 42.02 -28.56 1.66
C TRP A 671 40.63 -29.15 1.37
N ASP A 672 39.65 -28.85 2.19
CA ASP A 672 38.29 -29.33 2.07
C ASP A 672 37.32 -28.23 2.57
N ILE A 673 36.51 -27.68 1.70
CA ILE A 673 35.52 -26.64 2.05
C ILE A 673 34.25 -27.24 2.63
N GLY A 674 34.08 -28.56 2.62
CA GLY A 674 32.89 -29.21 3.14
C GLY A 674 32.70 -29.11 4.66
N ASN A 675 33.80 -28.75 5.41
CA ASN A 675 33.78 -28.50 6.84
C ASN A 675 33.91 -27.03 7.21
N ASP A 676 33.93 -26.13 6.21
CA ASP A 676 34.03 -24.68 6.42
C ASP A 676 32.65 -24.06 6.68
N PRO A 677 32.35 -23.44 7.82
CA PRO A 677 31.04 -22.89 8.12
C PRO A 677 30.49 -21.94 7.04
N SER A 678 31.36 -21.07 6.47
CA SER A 678 30.92 -20.09 5.47
C SER A 678 30.99 -20.54 4.02
N LEU A 679 31.61 -21.70 3.71
CA LEU A 679 31.80 -22.15 2.33
C LEU A 679 31.03 -23.43 2.00
N SER A 680 30.76 -24.26 3.02
CA SER A 680 30.00 -25.50 2.87
C SER A 680 28.60 -25.19 2.35
N GLY A 681 28.13 -25.98 1.38
CA GLY A 681 26.78 -25.80 0.81
C GLY A 681 26.59 -24.62 -0.15
N LEU A 682 27.58 -23.72 -0.32
CA LEU A 682 27.44 -22.64 -1.28
C LEU A 682 27.29 -23.15 -2.72
N PRO A 683 26.41 -22.56 -3.53
CA PRO A 683 26.22 -22.98 -4.92
C PRO A 683 27.46 -22.67 -5.78
N PHE A 684 27.69 -23.49 -6.82
CA PHE A 684 28.78 -23.25 -7.75
C PHE A 684 28.34 -22.47 -8.99
N GLY A 685 29.07 -21.40 -9.31
CA GLY A 685 28.91 -20.61 -10.53
C GLY A 685 28.65 -19.11 -10.28
N LEU A 686 29.01 -18.30 -11.29
CA LEU A 686 28.88 -16.85 -11.21
C LEU A 686 27.41 -16.35 -11.11
N SER A 687 26.48 -17.11 -11.67
CA SER A 687 25.05 -16.77 -11.69
C SER A 687 24.24 -17.49 -10.60
N SER A 688 24.86 -18.35 -9.84
CA SER A 688 24.22 -19.19 -8.82
C SER A 688 24.45 -18.62 -7.42
N ILE A 689 24.47 -17.28 -7.29
CA ILE A 689 24.71 -16.62 -6.01
C ILE A 689 23.45 -16.68 -5.13
N THR A 690 23.63 -16.97 -3.84
CA THR A 690 22.53 -17.07 -2.87
C THR A 690 22.83 -16.27 -1.61
N LYS A 691 21.80 -15.80 -0.94
CA LYS A 691 21.91 -15.20 0.41
C LYS A 691 22.26 -16.30 1.40
N THR A 692 23.16 -16.02 2.34
CA THR A 692 23.61 -16.98 3.34
C THR A 692 23.82 -16.32 4.69
N GLU A 693 23.34 -16.94 5.75
CA GLU A 693 23.59 -16.53 7.15
C GLU A 693 24.96 -16.97 7.64
N MET A 694 25.58 -17.90 6.96
CA MET A 694 26.92 -18.44 7.30
C MET A 694 28.08 -17.47 7.04
N ILE A 695 27.79 -16.31 6.44
CA ILE A 695 28.72 -15.18 6.29
C ILE A 695 28.15 -13.99 7.06
N SER A 696 28.67 -13.79 8.27
CA SER A 696 28.17 -12.79 9.20
C SER A 696 28.48 -11.36 8.77
N VAL A 697 27.53 -10.44 8.91
CA VAL A 697 27.60 -9.01 8.54
C VAL A 697 27.61 -8.13 9.78
N TYR A 698 28.51 -7.14 9.80
CA TYR A 698 28.68 -6.23 10.92
C TYR A 698 28.59 -4.77 10.49
N ASP A 699 28.13 -3.91 11.39
CA ASP A 699 28.18 -2.46 11.28
C ASP A 699 28.81 -1.86 12.52
N GLY A 700 29.96 -1.20 12.36
CA GLY A 700 30.76 -0.70 13.48
C GLY A 700 31.16 -1.78 14.49
N GLY A 701 31.26 -3.03 14.03
CA GLY A 701 31.58 -4.20 14.85
C GLY A 701 30.41 -4.86 15.57
N ALA A 702 29.17 -4.33 15.44
CA ALA A 702 27.95 -4.97 15.92
C ALA A 702 27.43 -5.96 14.85
N LEU A 703 27.13 -7.20 15.25
CA LEU A 703 26.53 -8.19 14.38
C LEU A 703 25.11 -7.75 13.96
N LEU A 704 24.85 -7.74 12.67
CA LEU A 704 23.56 -7.37 12.08
C LEU A 704 22.81 -8.55 11.45
N PHE A 705 23.56 -9.47 10.87
CA PHE A 705 23.00 -10.61 10.14
C PHE A 705 23.98 -11.77 10.14
N GLY A 706 23.44 -12.97 10.17
CA GLY A 706 24.18 -14.21 10.12
C GLY A 706 24.79 -14.60 11.47
N GLU A 707 25.60 -15.66 11.46
CA GLU A 707 26.14 -16.29 12.65
C GLU A 707 27.66 -16.23 12.74
N GLU A 708 28.21 -16.29 13.95
CA GLU A 708 29.68 -16.12 14.17
C GLU A 708 30.50 -17.42 14.00
N GLY A 709 30.02 -18.40 13.24
CA GLY A 709 30.79 -19.60 12.85
C GLY A 709 30.93 -20.67 13.94
N VAL A 710 30.31 -20.52 15.09
CA VAL A 710 30.13 -21.55 16.11
C VAL A 710 28.65 -21.70 16.35
N LEU A 711 28.06 -22.70 15.75
CA LEU A 711 26.65 -23.04 15.94
C LEU A 711 26.53 -23.87 17.23
N ASP A 712 25.82 -23.40 18.21
CA ASP A 712 25.23 -24.10 19.35
C ASP A 712 23.80 -23.58 19.49
N CYS A 713 22.99 -24.02 18.55
CA CYS A 713 21.66 -23.46 18.32
C CYS A 713 20.65 -23.76 19.43
N ASN A 714 20.91 -24.81 20.22
CA ASN A 714 20.07 -25.21 21.34
C ASN A 714 20.64 -24.79 22.70
N ASP A 715 21.76 -24.02 22.74
CA ASP A 715 22.42 -23.47 23.94
C ASP A 715 22.80 -24.55 24.99
N ASN A 716 23.09 -25.76 24.56
CA ASN A 716 23.42 -26.87 25.48
C ASN A 716 24.91 -26.93 25.84
N GLY A 717 25.75 -26.10 25.22
CA GLY A 717 27.19 -26.00 25.45
C GLY A 717 28.03 -26.99 24.61
N MET A 718 27.41 -27.65 23.64
CA MET A 718 28.06 -28.44 22.56
C MET A 718 27.72 -27.73 21.23
N ASN A 719 28.69 -27.64 20.33
CA ASN A 719 28.36 -27.04 19.05
C ASN A 719 27.60 -28.03 18.12
N ASP A 720 26.75 -27.48 17.24
CA ASP A 720 25.90 -28.28 16.35
C ASP A 720 26.72 -29.31 15.55
N ALA A 721 27.90 -28.93 15.06
CA ALA A 721 28.77 -29.83 14.30
C ALA A 721 29.25 -31.02 15.12
N GLU A 722 29.50 -30.85 16.42
CA GLU A 722 29.83 -31.97 17.32
C GLU A 722 28.58 -32.85 17.57
N GLU A 723 27.42 -32.25 17.75
CA GLU A 723 26.17 -33.01 17.93
C GLU A 723 25.80 -33.79 16.68
N ILE A 724 25.94 -33.18 15.48
CA ILE A 724 25.75 -33.84 14.20
C ILE A 724 26.73 -35.01 14.04
N ALA A 725 28.01 -34.79 14.38
CA ALA A 725 29.02 -35.87 14.36
C ALA A 725 28.72 -37.00 15.37
N GLU A 726 28.04 -36.68 16.48
CA GLU A 726 27.53 -37.67 17.44
C GLU A 726 26.21 -38.28 17.04
N GLY A 727 25.56 -37.80 15.96
CA GLY A 727 24.40 -38.38 15.32
C GLY A 727 23.09 -37.64 15.55
N ALA A 728 23.16 -36.36 15.91
CA ALA A 728 22.01 -35.46 15.83
C ALA A 728 21.58 -35.25 14.35
N ALA A 729 20.36 -34.93 14.11
CA ALA A 729 19.82 -34.78 12.78
C ALA A 729 20.22 -33.42 12.16
N ASP A 730 20.60 -33.42 10.89
CA ASP A 730 20.91 -32.32 10.00
C ASP A 730 20.54 -32.83 8.60
N LEU A 731 19.24 -32.77 8.27
CA LEU A 731 18.64 -33.37 7.07
C LEU A 731 18.95 -32.61 5.79
N ASP A 732 19.05 -31.29 5.90
CA ASP A 732 19.33 -30.41 4.74
C ASP A 732 20.83 -30.19 4.53
N GLY A 733 21.66 -30.61 5.49
CA GLY A 733 23.11 -30.56 5.42
C GLY A 733 23.69 -29.16 5.59
N ASN A 734 22.95 -28.25 6.26
CA ASN A 734 23.35 -26.87 6.46
C ASN A 734 24.33 -26.68 7.62
N GLY A 735 24.59 -27.75 8.43
CA GLY A 735 25.51 -27.76 9.57
C GLY A 735 24.91 -27.23 10.86
N ARG A 736 23.57 -27.07 10.91
CA ARG A 736 22.75 -26.76 12.06
C ARG A 736 21.88 -27.95 12.39
N LEU A 737 21.39 -28.05 13.62
CA LEU A 737 20.51 -29.15 14.01
C LEU A 737 19.10 -28.92 13.47
N ASP A 738 18.45 -29.97 12.93
CA ASP A 738 17.05 -29.90 12.46
C ASP A 738 16.09 -29.31 13.51
N GLU A 739 16.35 -29.51 14.81
CA GLU A 739 15.51 -28.97 15.88
C GLU A 739 15.60 -27.44 16.05
N CYS A 740 16.59 -26.83 15.40
CA CYS A 740 16.84 -25.41 15.46
C CYS A 740 16.51 -24.71 14.12
N ASP A 741 16.30 -25.48 13.08
CA ASP A 741 15.91 -24.93 11.80
C ASP A 741 14.43 -24.57 11.78
N PRO A 742 14.04 -23.62 10.93
CA PRO A 742 12.63 -23.34 10.70
C PRO A 742 11.88 -24.62 10.31
N ASP A 743 10.80 -24.89 11.04
CA ASP A 743 9.89 -26.03 10.84
C ASP A 743 8.48 -25.50 11.10
N CYS A 744 7.82 -25.07 10.06
CA CYS A 744 6.59 -24.30 10.13
C CYS A 744 5.37 -25.13 10.54
N ASP A 745 5.38 -26.44 10.25
CA ASP A 745 4.27 -27.36 10.60
C ASP A 745 4.58 -28.20 11.83
N ALA A 746 5.80 -28.07 12.38
CA ALA A 746 6.30 -28.73 13.58
C ALA A 746 6.28 -30.27 13.46
N ASP A 747 6.55 -30.80 12.28
CA ASP A 747 6.63 -32.27 12.04
C ASP A 747 8.03 -32.85 12.33
N GLY A 748 9.04 -31.97 12.55
CA GLY A 748 10.42 -32.29 12.86
C GLY A 748 11.29 -32.42 11.59
N ILE A 749 10.84 -31.92 10.46
CA ILE A 749 11.58 -31.81 9.19
C ILE A 749 11.75 -30.33 8.87
N PRO A 750 12.98 -29.82 8.67
CA PRO A 750 13.18 -28.42 8.33
C PRO A 750 12.53 -28.01 7.02
N ASP A 751 11.94 -26.81 6.98
CA ASP A 751 11.33 -26.20 5.81
C ASP A 751 12.25 -26.25 4.58
N ALA A 752 13.53 -25.93 4.75
CA ALA A 752 14.53 -25.97 3.68
C ALA A 752 14.68 -27.38 3.07
N TYR A 753 14.66 -28.43 3.91
CA TYR A 753 14.73 -29.82 3.46
C TYR A 753 13.46 -30.23 2.71
N GLU A 754 12.29 -29.80 3.17
CA GLU A 754 11.04 -30.06 2.51
C GLU A 754 10.99 -29.42 1.11
N ILE A 755 11.40 -28.16 0.99
CA ILE A 755 11.52 -27.43 -0.29
C ILE A 755 12.50 -28.16 -1.22
N MET A 756 13.67 -28.58 -0.73
CA MET A 756 14.64 -29.38 -1.50
C MET A 756 14.05 -30.71 -1.99
N ASN A 757 13.10 -31.27 -1.28
CA ASN A 757 12.43 -32.53 -1.60
C ASN A 757 11.08 -32.37 -2.30
N GLY A 758 10.71 -31.14 -2.69
CA GLY A 758 9.61 -30.86 -3.59
C GLY A 758 8.40 -30.19 -2.95
N ALA A 759 8.51 -29.70 -1.71
CA ALA A 759 7.55 -28.73 -1.18
C ALA A 759 7.64 -27.44 -2.01
N VAL A 760 6.52 -26.82 -2.22
CA VAL A 760 6.44 -25.58 -3.02
C VAL A 760 6.75 -24.39 -2.14
N ASP A 761 7.61 -23.51 -2.61
CA ASP A 761 7.96 -22.21 -2.06
C ASP A 761 7.97 -21.22 -3.22
N CYS A 762 6.91 -20.51 -3.39
CA CYS A 762 6.66 -19.71 -4.56
C CYS A 762 7.28 -18.32 -4.53
N ASP A 763 7.30 -17.72 -3.39
CA ASP A 763 7.84 -16.39 -3.23
C ASP A 763 9.34 -16.38 -2.92
N GLY A 764 9.92 -17.58 -2.69
CA GLY A 764 11.33 -17.79 -2.41
C GLY A 764 11.75 -17.31 -1.03
N ASN A 765 10.80 -17.32 -0.07
CA ASN A 765 11.06 -16.85 1.29
C ASN A 765 11.60 -17.96 2.21
N THR A 766 11.79 -19.18 1.70
CA THR A 766 12.29 -20.37 2.39
C THR A 766 11.31 -21.00 3.40
N VAL A 767 10.04 -20.67 3.31
CA VAL A 767 8.95 -21.32 4.05
C VAL A 767 8.07 -22.05 3.03
N PRO A 768 7.74 -23.35 3.23
CA PRO A 768 6.83 -24.04 2.32
C PRO A 768 5.46 -23.34 2.26
N ASP A 769 4.91 -23.17 1.06
CA ASP A 769 3.60 -22.52 0.85
C ASP A 769 2.49 -23.15 1.71
N VAL A 770 2.57 -24.46 1.99
CA VAL A 770 1.61 -25.17 2.83
C VAL A 770 1.52 -24.64 4.27
N CYS A 771 2.58 -23.97 4.73
CA CYS A 771 2.68 -23.41 6.07
C CYS A 771 2.22 -21.95 6.14
N GLU A 772 2.04 -21.34 5.01
CA GLU A 772 1.61 -19.95 4.95
C GLU A 772 0.08 -19.85 4.91
N SER A 773 -0.46 -18.76 5.43
CA SER A 773 -1.90 -18.49 5.33
C SER A 773 -2.19 -17.76 4.02
N PHE A 774 -2.44 -18.49 2.96
CA PHE A 774 -2.87 -17.95 1.67
C PHE A 774 -4.22 -18.54 1.25
N ASN A 775 -4.85 -17.91 0.28
CA ASN A 775 -6.00 -18.48 -0.39
C ASN A 775 -5.52 -19.66 -1.24
N ASP A 776 -6.12 -20.81 -1.05
CA ASP A 776 -5.91 -22.06 -1.80
C ASP A 776 -7.31 -22.65 -2.00
N CYS A 777 -7.95 -22.23 -3.07
CA CYS A 777 -9.36 -22.49 -3.30
C CYS A 777 -9.62 -23.93 -3.78
N ASP A 778 -8.67 -24.56 -4.46
CA ASP A 778 -8.77 -25.94 -4.95
C ASP A 778 -8.16 -26.98 -3.97
N GLN A 779 -7.54 -26.49 -2.89
CA GLN A 779 -6.94 -27.26 -1.79
C GLN A 779 -5.85 -28.24 -2.26
N ASP A 780 -5.06 -27.82 -3.25
CA ASP A 780 -3.95 -28.62 -3.76
C ASP A 780 -2.64 -28.42 -2.98
N GLY A 781 -2.61 -27.41 -2.07
CA GLY A 781 -1.48 -27.07 -1.20
C GLY A 781 -0.55 -26.03 -1.80
N VAL A 782 -0.94 -25.41 -2.91
CA VAL A 782 -0.24 -24.27 -3.54
C VAL A 782 -1.17 -23.06 -3.47
N GLY A 783 -0.68 -21.94 -2.97
CA GLY A 783 -1.53 -20.74 -2.91
C GLY A 783 -1.97 -20.26 -4.29
N ASP A 784 -3.22 -19.79 -4.40
CA ASP A 784 -3.83 -19.33 -5.66
C ASP A 784 -2.93 -18.35 -6.43
N ALA A 785 -2.40 -17.33 -5.74
CA ALA A 785 -1.52 -16.35 -6.35
C ALA A 785 -0.21 -16.97 -6.89
N CYS A 786 0.26 -17.99 -6.24
CA CYS A 786 1.42 -18.75 -6.66
C CYS A 786 1.14 -19.62 -7.88
N ALA A 787 0.08 -20.40 -7.84
CA ALA A 787 -0.36 -21.24 -8.94
C ALA A 787 -0.54 -20.41 -10.22
N ILE A 788 -1.13 -19.20 -10.09
CA ILE A 788 -1.29 -18.23 -11.17
C ILE A 788 0.08 -17.73 -11.67
N SER A 789 0.95 -17.28 -10.77
CA SER A 789 2.26 -16.70 -11.14
C SER A 789 3.19 -17.69 -11.85
N GLN A 790 3.06 -18.97 -11.57
CA GLN A 790 3.81 -20.06 -12.21
C GLN A 790 3.12 -20.59 -13.47
N GLY A 791 1.93 -20.12 -13.80
CA GLY A 791 1.15 -20.61 -14.93
C GLY A 791 0.67 -22.04 -14.75
N LEU A 792 0.48 -22.50 -13.51
CA LEU A 792 -0.08 -23.81 -13.19
C LEU A 792 -1.60 -23.81 -13.35
N VAL A 793 -2.23 -22.68 -13.11
CA VAL A 793 -3.66 -22.38 -13.28
C VAL A 793 -3.82 -21.07 -14.03
N GLU A 794 -4.95 -20.86 -14.66
CA GLU A 794 -5.27 -19.62 -15.37
C GLU A 794 -6.12 -18.73 -14.48
N ASP A 795 -5.87 -17.41 -14.55
CA ASP A 795 -6.63 -16.31 -13.97
C ASP A 795 -6.80 -15.29 -15.09
N CYS A 796 -7.83 -15.45 -15.87
CA CYS A 796 -7.99 -14.71 -17.11
C CYS A 796 -8.62 -13.31 -16.90
N ASP A 797 -9.34 -13.12 -15.80
CA ASP A 797 -9.93 -11.83 -15.44
C ASP A 797 -9.03 -10.98 -14.54
N GLY A 798 -7.90 -11.57 -14.07
CA GLY A 798 -6.89 -10.89 -13.29
C GLY A 798 -7.32 -10.57 -11.86
N ASN A 799 -8.29 -11.30 -11.30
CA ASN A 799 -8.82 -11.04 -9.98
C ASN A 799 -8.00 -11.70 -8.84
N GLY A 800 -6.99 -12.52 -9.20
CA GLY A 800 -6.12 -13.23 -8.24
C GLY A 800 -6.70 -14.53 -7.70
N VAL A 801 -7.79 -15.01 -8.31
CA VAL A 801 -8.41 -16.33 -8.04
C VAL A 801 -8.31 -17.17 -9.32
N PRO A 802 -7.90 -18.43 -9.26
CA PRO A 802 -7.90 -19.30 -10.43
C PRO A 802 -9.28 -19.43 -11.08
N ASP A 803 -9.35 -19.37 -12.43
CA ASP A 803 -10.62 -19.46 -13.18
C ASP A 803 -11.48 -20.67 -12.77
N GLY A 804 -10.84 -21.81 -12.47
CA GLY A 804 -11.53 -22.99 -12.00
C GLY A 804 -12.25 -22.81 -10.66
N CYS A 805 -11.71 -21.99 -9.79
CA CYS A 805 -12.30 -21.66 -8.50
C CYS A 805 -13.42 -20.64 -8.61
N ASP A 806 -13.29 -19.71 -9.55
CA ASP A 806 -14.35 -18.75 -9.86
C ASP A 806 -15.57 -19.45 -10.42
N ILE A 807 -15.38 -20.42 -11.32
CA ILE A 807 -16.45 -21.27 -11.85
C ILE A 807 -17.12 -22.07 -10.73
N ASP A 808 -16.33 -22.70 -9.85
CA ASP A 808 -16.87 -23.45 -8.70
C ASP A 808 -17.62 -22.54 -7.70
N SER A 809 -17.24 -21.27 -7.61
CA SER A 809 -17.90 -20.26 -6.78
C SER A 809 -19.13 -19.63 -7.44
N GLY A 810 -19.40 -19.96 -8.71
CA GLY A 810 -20.60 -19.55 -9.44
C GLY A 810 -20.33 -18.55 -10.56
N GLY A 811 -19.08 -18.41 -11.01
CA GLY A 811 -18.72 -17.71 -12.24
C GLY A 811 -19.44 -18.34 -13.44
N GLU A 812 -19.81 -17.53 -14.45
CA GLU A 812 -20.54 -18.03 -15.62
C GLU A 812 -19.59 -18.76 -16.57
N ASP A 813 -19.87 -20.04 -16.83
CA ASP A 813 -19.26 -20.94 -17.82
C ASP A 813 -20.42 -21.66 -18.50
N ALA A 814 -21.01 -21.00 -19.48
CA ALA A 814 -22.28 -21.45 -20.09
C ALA A 814 -22.10 -22.61 -21.07
N ASP A 815 -20.90 -22.80 -21.58
CA ASP A 815 -20.59 -23.90 -22.51
C ASP A 815 -19.84 -25.07 -21.83
N GLU A 816 -19.58 -24.98 -20.54
CA GLU A 816 -18.96 -26.02 -19.68
C GLU A 816 -17.56 -26.42 -20.18
N ASP A 817 -16.78 -25.48 -20.74
CA ASP A 817 -15.44 -25.76 -21.23
C ASP A 817 -14.32 -25.51 -20.21
N GLY A 818 -14.68 -24.96 -19.04
CA GLY A 818 -13.77 -24.68 -17.91
C GLY A 818 -13.07 -23.32 -17.97
N ILE A 819 -13.52 -22.43 -18.83
CA ILE A 819 -13.04 -21.03 -18.96
C ILE A 819 -14.24 -20.12 -18.69
N LEU A 820 -14.04 -19.09 -17.87
CA LEU A 820 -15.08 -18.11 -17.59
C LEU A 820 -15.60 -17.43 -18.88
N ASP A 821 -16.90 -17.33 -19.05
CA ASP A 821 -17.52 -16.61 -20.19
C ASP A 821 -16.99 -15.17 -20.33
N THR A 822 -16.64 -14.54 -19.21
CA THR A 822 -16.08 -13.20 -19.19
C THR A 822 -14.68 -13.11 -19.80
N CYS A 823 -14.00 -14.21 -19.96
CA CYS A 823 -12.63 -14.31 -20.48
C CYS A 823 -12.57 -14.68 -21.95
N GLN A 824 -13.65 -15.25 -22.47
CA GLN A 824 -13.71 -15.68 -23.87
C GLN A 824 -13.83 -14.48 -24.82
N LEU A 825 -13.21 -14.62 -26.01
CA LEU A 825 -13.32 -13.66 -27.08
C LEU A 825 -14.63 -13.91 -27.83
N GLU A 826 -15.59 -13.02 -27.73
CA GLU A 826 -16.84 -13.10 -28.49
C GLU A 826 -16.76 -12.32 -29.82
N GLY A 827 -17.53 -12.77 -30.81
CA GLY A 827 -17.69 -12.04 -32.08
C GLY A 827 -16.48 -12.14 -33.01
N ILE A 828 -15.70 -13.19 -32.95
CA ILE A 828 -14.58 -13.46 -33.84
C ILE A 828 -15.10 -14.20 -35.07
N ASN A 829 -14.93 -13.61 -36.27
CA ASN A 829 -15.35 -14.20 -37.51
C ASN A 829 -14.17 -14.53 -38.42
N GLY A 830 -14.23 -15.68 -39.09
CA GLY A 830 -13.26 -16.10 -40.08
C GLY A 830 -13.86 -16.21 -41.49
N SER A 831 -13.05 -15.93 -42.50
CA SER A 831 -13.42 -16.23 -43.87
C SER A 831 -12.28 -16.93 -44.59
N PHE A 832 -12.61 -17.99 -45.34
CA PHE A 832 -11.65 -18.80 -46.08
C PHE A 832 -11.85 -18.59 -47.58
N LEU A 833 -10.84 -18.04 -48.26
CA LEU A 833 -10.88 -17.73 -49.68
C LEU A 833 -9.79 -18.48 -50.43
N VAL A 834 -10.17 -19.39 -51.33
CA VAL A 834 -9.25 -20.03 -52.26
C VAL A 834 -8.82 -19.04 -53.34
N ILE A 835 -7.50 -18.75 -53.39
CA ILE A 835 -6.92 -17.80 -54.33
C ILE A 835 -6.58 -18.46 -55.69
N ASP A 836 -5.98 -19.66 -55.65
CA ASP A 836 -5.64 -20.42 -56.85
C ASP A 836 -5.76 -21.92 -56.58
N ASP A 837 -6.30 -22.68 -57.57
CA ASP A 837 -6.44 -24.13 -57.53
C ASP A 837 -5.91 -24.73 -58.84
N TRP A 838 -4.81 -25.48 -58.72
CA TRP A 838 -4.18 -26.20 -59.85
C TRP A 838 -4.57 -27.70 -59.95
N GLY A 839 -5.62 -28.11 -59.24
CA GLY A 839 -6.28 -29.44 -59.40
C GLY A 839 -5.71 -30.56 -58.51
N THR A 840 -4.52 -30.38 -57.94
CA THR A 840 -3.91 -31.29 -56.91
C THR A 840 -3.41 -30.53 -55.70
N GLY A 841 -3.47 -29.20 -55.70
CA GLY A 841 -3.11 -28.34 -54.62
C GLY A 841 -3.69 -26.95 -54.86
N PHE A 842 -3.65 -26.10 -53.85
CA PHE A 842 -4.24 -24.77 -53.84
C PHE A 842 -3.48 -23.82 -52.93
N THR A 843 -3.72 -22.53 -53.13
CA THR A 843 -3.43 -21.47 -52.13
C THR A 843 -4.74 -20.81 -51.71
N ALA A 844 -4.81 -20.46 -50.44
CA ALA A 844 -5.95 -19.76 -49.85
C ALA A 844 -5.51 -18.71 -48.85
N GLU A 845 -6.41 -17.80 -48.58
CA GLU A 845 -6.31 -16.83 -47.49
C GLU A 845 -7.37 -17.12 -46.44
N LEU A 846 -6.96 -17.17 -45.18
CA LEU A 846 -7.82 -17.21 -44.01
C LEU A 846 -7.73 -15.83 -43.34
N VAL A 847 -8.84 -15.13 -43.35
CA VAL A 847 -8.94 -13.79 -42.75
C VAL A 847 -9.75 -13.91 -41.47
N ILE A 848 -9.18 -13.48 -40.38
CA ILE A 848 -9.83 -13.42 -39.04
C ILE A 848 -10.17 -11.95 -38.79
N VAL A 849 -11.40 -11.67 -38.40
CA VAL A 849 -11.93 -10.34 -38.12
C VAL A 849 -12.43 -10.29 -36.68
N ASN A 850 -11.96 -9.33 -35.94
CA ASN A 850 -12.45 -9.05 -34.60
C ASN A 850 -13.71 -8.16 -34.69
N ASN A 851 -14.89 -8.76 -34.67
CA ASN A 851 -16.17 -8.05 -34.58
C ASN A 851 -16.67 -7.95 -33.12
N GLY A 852 -15.88 -8.45 -32.17
CA GLY A 852 -16.17 -8.37 -30.71
C GLY A 852 -15.86 -7.01 -30.12
N GLU A 853 -16.05 -6.90 -28.82
CA GLU A 853 -15.77 -5.69 -28.04
C GLU A 853 -14.36 -5.69 -27.45
N LYS A 854 -13.71 -6.87 -27.32
CA LYS A 854 -12.36 -7.04 -26.74
C LYS A 854 -11.28 -7.00 -27.82
N THR A 855 -10.10 -6.53 -27.47
CA THR A 855 -8.91 -6.55 -28.33
C THR A 855 -8.29 -7.95 -28.31
N ILE A 856 -7.99 -8.53 -29.47
CA ILE A 856 -7.23 -9.78 -29.58
C ILE A 856 -5.75 -9.43 -29.36
N PRO A 857 -5.04 -10.05 -28.41
CA PRO A 857 -3.62 -9.80 -28.18
C PRO A 857 -2.76 -10.11 -29.41
N GLY A 858 -1.67 -9.37 -29.61
CA GLY A 858 -0.73 -9.63 -30.72
C GLY A 858 -0.02 -10.98 -30.67
N ALA A 859 -0.01 -11.66 -29.52
CA ALA A 859 0.57 -13.01 -29.32
C ALA A 859 -0.47 -14.13 -29.45
N TRP A 860 -1.50 -13.95 -30.26
CA TRP A 860 -2.59 -14.90 -30.42
C TRP A 860 -2.17 -16.30 -30.92
N THR A 861 -2.99 -17.30 -30.58
CA THR A 861 -2.86 -18.70 -31.05
C THR A 861 -4.16 -19.15 -31.72
N LEU A 862 -4.07 -19.58 -32.99
CA LEU A 862 -5.21 -20.07 -33.74
C LEU A 862 -5.09 -21.58 -33.94
N GLU A 863 -6.12 -22.34 -33.58
CA GLU A 863 -6.18 -23.80 -33.81
C GLU A 863 -7.36 -24.20 -34.69
N PHE A 864 -7.16 -25.14 -35.61
CA PHE A 864 -8.20 -25.65 -36.47
C PHE A 864 -7.95 -27.05 -37.01
N ASP A 865 -9.00 -27.68 -37.51
CA ASP A 865 -8.94 -28.95 -38.26
C ASP A 865 -9.01 -28.71 -39.75
N THR A 866 -8.30 -29.55 -40.55
CA THR A 866 -8.36 -29.51 -42.00
C THR A 866 -8.68 -30.87 -42.59
N THR A 867 -9.35 -30.89 -43.76
CA THR A 867 -9.56 -32.10 -44.58
C THR A 867 -8.52 -32.20 -45.71
N PHE A 868 -7.67 -31.22 -45.87
CA PHE A 868 -6.57 -31.16 -46.84
C PHE A 868 -5.23 -31.27 -46.14
N GLU A 869 -4.20 -31.71 -46.85
CA GLU A 869 -2.84 -31.77 -46.36
C GLU A 869 -2.20 -30.35 -46.45
N LEU A 870 -1.94 -29.71 -45.33
CA LEU A 870 -1.26 -28.41 -45.28
C LEU A 870 0.20 -28.58 -45.68
N THR A 871 0.66 -27.83 -46.71
CA THR A 871 2.03 -27.89 -47.22
C THR A 871 2.83 -26.59 -46.99
N GLY A 872 2.15 -25.48 -46.58
CA GLY A 872 2.75 -24.21 -46.27
C GLY A 872 1.77 -23.27 -45.61
N LEU A 873 2.29 -22.40 -44.73
CA LEU A 873 1.56 -21.36 -44.03
C LEU A 873 2.46 -20.13 -43.89
N TRP A 874 1.89 -18.92 -43.99
CA TRP A 874 2.62 -17.65 -43.84
C TRP A 874 1.66 -16.51 -43.44
N PRO A 875 2.07 -15.48 -42.72
CA PRO A 875 3.44 -15.19 -42.25
C PRO A 875 3.75 -15.80 -40.87
N ALA A 876 2.87 -16.65 -40.34
CA ALA A 876 2.95 -17.21 -38.99
C ALA A 876 3.63 -18.60 -39.00
N ASP A 877 4.15 -19.03 -37.86
CA ASP A 877 4.64 -20.39 -37.65
C ASP A 877 3.47 -21.35 -37.31
N HIS A 878 3.62 -22.63 -37.64
CA HIS A 878 2.60 -23.63 -37.34
C HIS A 878 3.19 -24.96 -36.91
N GLU A 879 2.44 -25.70 -36.10
CA GLU A 879 2.71 -27.09 -35.73
C GLU A 879 1.48 -27.97 -35.90
N ILE A 880 1.70 -29.27 -36.10
CA ILE A 880 0.62 -30.26 -36.14
C ILE A 880 0.66 -31.01 -34.81
N LEU A 881 -0.40 -30.86 -34.03
CA LEU A 881 -0.55 -31.46 -32.72
C LEU A 881 -0.73 -32.98 -32.79
N GLU A 882 -0.53 -33.72 -31.68
CA GLU A 882 -0.69 -35.16 -31.60
C GLU A 882 -2.11 -35.67 -32.00
N ASN A 883 -3.12 -34.81 -31.78
CA ASN A 883 -4.52 -35.07 -32.17
C ASN A 883 -4.81 -34.79 -33.66
N GLY A 884 -3.85 -34.22 -34.40
CA GLY A 884 -3.95 -33.91 -35.82
C GLY A 884 -4.47 -32.51 -36.15
N ARG A 885 -4.80 -31.69 -35.12
CA ARG A 885 -5.13 -30.24 -35.28
C ARG A 885 -3.90 -29.46 -35.70
N ILE A 886 -4.12 -28.38 -36.38
CA ILE A 886 -3.08 -27.42 -36.73
C ILE A 886 -3.15 -26.26 -35.75
N ARG A 887 -2.02 -25.96 -35.10
CA ARG A 887 -1.83 -24.77 -34.27
C ARG A 887 -0.96 -23.79 -35.00
N VAL A 888 -1.39 -22.55 -35.06
CA VAL A 888 -0.70 -21.42 -35.69
C VAL A 888 -0.42 -20.37 -34.61
N SER A 889 0.85 -20.04 -34.44
CA SER A 889 1.26 -19.00 -33.48
C SER A 889 1.52 -17.68 -34.20
N ALA A 890 1.08 -16.59 -33.60
CA ALA A 890 1.31 -15.24 -34.10
C ALA A 890 2.82 -14.98 -34.33
N PRO A 891 3.22 -14.28 -35.42
CA PRO A 891 4.59 -13.87 -35.59
C PRO A 891 5.02 -12.82 -34.56
N GLU A 892 6.29 -12.80 -34.13
CA GLU A 892 6.85 -11.88 -33.12
C GLU A 892 6.58 -10.37 -33.36
N TRP A 893 6.19 -10.02 -34.56
CA TRP A 893 5.89 -8.63 -34.94
C TRP A 893 4.38 -8.36 -35.11
N SER A 894 3.52 -9.29 -34.72
CA SER A 894 2.07 -9.12 -34.77
C SER A 894 1.61 -8.05 -33.75
N ASP A 895 0.82 -7.10 -34.23
CA ASP A 895 0.20 -6.09 -33.36
C ASP A 895 -1.15 -6.59 -32.83
N ASP A 896 -1.62 -6.01 -31.73
CA ASP A 896 -2.95 -6.25 -31.18
C ASP A 896 -4.05 -5.93 -32.21
N VAL A 897 -5.06 -6.79 -32.31
CA VAL A 897 -6.18 -6.61 -33.23
C VAL A 897 -7.38 -6.01 -32.51
N VAL A 898 -7.48 -4.69 -32.56
CA VAL A 898 -8.58 -3.94 -31.94
C VAL A 898 -9.95 -4.28 -32.53
N PRO A 899 -11.08 -4.03 -31.85
CA PRO A 899 -12.42 -4.15 -32.41
C PRO A 899 -12.57 -3.51 -33.80
N GLY A 900 -13.06 -4.31 -34.74
CA GLY A 900 -13.14 -3.93 -36.17
C GLY A 900 -11.87 -4.15 -36.99
N GLY A 901 -10.77 -4.59 -36.33
CA GLY A 901 -9.53 -4.96 -37.02
C GLY A 901 -9.55 -6.40 -37.56
N SER A 902 -8.50 -6.76 -38.32
CA SER A 902 -8.38 -8.12 -38.88
C SER A 902 -6.91 -8.47 -39.14
N PHE A 903 -6.62 -9.78 -39.20
CA PHE A 903 -5.35 -10.30 -39.68
C PHE A 903 -5.59 -11.41 -40.72
N THR A 904 -4.59 -11.70 -41.53
CA THR A 904 -4.70 -12.67 -42.63
C THR A 904 -3.55 -13.65 -42.62
N ILE A 905 -3.88 -14.93 -42.74
CA ILE A 905 -2.93 -16.05 -42.85
C ILE A 905 -3.08 -16.64 -44.28
N GLY A 906 -1.96 -16.73 -44.99
CA GLY A 906 -1.90 -17.45 -46.28
C GLY A 906 -1.65 -18.94 -46.04
N LEU A 907 -2.37 -19.81 -46.72
CA LEU A 907 -2.31 -21.27 -46.67
C LEU A 907 -1.96 -21.85 -48.03
N GLN A 908 -1.14 -22.91 -48.01
CA GLN A 908 -0.96 -23.76 -49.21
C GLN A 908 -1.24 -25.21 -48.83
N GLY A 909 -2.04 -25.91 -49.59
CA GLY A 909 -2.38 -27.31 -49.27
C GLY A 909 -2.54 -28.17 -50.51
N ASN A 910 -2.54 -29.53 -50.32
CA ASN A 910 -2.88 -30.52 -51.29
C ASN A 910 -4.30 -31.04 -51.06
N HIS A 911 -5.06 -31.31 -52.10
CA HIS A 911 -6.40 -31.88 -52.02
C HIS A 911 -6.64 -32.93 -53.08
N ASP A 912 -7.67 -33.78 -52.86
CA ASP A 912 -8.05 -34.88 -53.76
C ASP A 912 -9.32 -34.60 -54.56
N GLY A 913 -9.75 -33.34 -54.65
CA GLY A 913 -10.86 -32.91 -55.54
C GLY A 913 -11.86 -31.90 -54.98
N VAL A 914 -11.99 -31.77 -53.68
CA VAL A 914 -12.84 -30.75 -53.03
C VAL A 914 -12.08 -30.07 -51.91
N ILE A 915 -11.92 -28.75 -51.99
CA ILE A 915 -11.32 -27.96 -50.91
C ILE A 915 -12.46 -27.57 -49.96
N GLN A 916 -12.36 -28.00 -48.72
CA GLN A 916 -13.28 -27.61 -47.66
C GLN A 916 -12.58 -26.56 -46.77
N PRO A 917 -13.29 -25.55 -46.29
CA PRO A 917 -12.75 -24.65 -45.27
C PRO A 917 -12.24 -25.40 -44.03
N PRO A 918 -11.30 -24.84 -43.29
CA PRO A 918 -10.96 -25.31 -41.93
C PRO A 918 -12.21 -25.40 -41.04
N SER A 919 -12.19 -26.28 -40.04
CA SER A 919 -13.30 -26.47 -39.13
C SER A 919 -12.84 -26.56 -37.69
N ASN A 920 -13.75 -26.45 -36.74
CA ASN A 920 -13.46 -26.43 -35.31
C ASN A 920 -12.37 -25.39 -34.94
N MET A 921 -12.52 -24.20 -35.48
CA MET A 921 -11.53 -23.15 -35.34
C MET A 921 -11.71 -22.44 -34.00
N THR A 922 -10.59 -22.26 -33.30
CA THR A 922 -10.54 -21.51 -32.04
C THR A 922 -9.36 -20.54 -32.08
N LEU A 923 -9.57 -19.33 -31.55
CA LEU A 923 -8.55 -18.30 -31.36
C LEU A 923 -8.41 -18.06 -29.85
N ASP A 924 -7.23 -18.37 -29.29
CA ASP A 924 -6.97 -18.34 -27.84
C ASP A 924 -8.08 -19.09 -27.04
N GLY A 925 -8.45 -20.30 -27.52
CA GLY A 925 -9.52 -21.09 -26.95
C GLY A 925 -10.94 -20.72 -27.37
N SER A 926 -11.19 -19.47 -27.76
CA SER A 926 -12.52 -18.97 -28.12
C SER A 926 -12.95 -19.37 -29.53
N PRO A 927 -14.20 -19.79 -29.76
CA PRO A 927 -14.69 -20.21 -31.06
C PRO A 927 -14.61 -19.12 -32.14
N VAL A 928 -14.21 -19.47 -33.34
CA VAL A 928 -14.23 -18.58 -34.50
C VAL A 928 -15.31 -19.04 -35.47
N ASP A 929 -16.30 -18.18 -35.72
CA ASP A 929 -17.35 -18.45 -36.68
C ASP A 929 -16.81 -18.25 -38.10
N LEU A 930 -16.85 -19.29 -38.94
CA LEU A 930 -16.39 -19.26 -40.32
C LEU A 930 -17.59 -19.01 -41.27
N ASP A 931 -17.55 -17.86 -42.00
CA ASP A 931 -18.54 -17.49 -43.03
C ASP A 931 -18.33 -18.21 -44.34
#